data_f4be44dce650f8ba06a494fa7dd83b87
#
_entry.id   f4be44dce650f8ba06a494fa7dd83b87
#
_cell.length_a   1.000
_cell.length_b   1.000
_cell.length_c   1.000
_cell.angle_alpha   90.00
_cell.angle_beta   90.00
_cell.angle_gamma   90.00
#
_symmetry.space_group_name_H-M   'P 1'
#
loop_
_entity.id
_entity.type
_entity.pdbx_description
1 polymer ?
#
loop_
_entity_poly.entity_id
_entity_poly.type
_entity_poly.pdbx_seq_one_letter_code
_entity_poly.pdbx_strand_id
1 'polypeptide(L)'
;MTPNNINPNSANSDTKQEEHITFSVHDLIQTVIANWYWFVISVFVCVGCGYIYILRTPKIYSRTANILVKDSRKGGDTDLATLSDLAGLSQRRNVDNEIYILQSRRLMTEVVKQLGLTVQYETKEGLRPQDLYGQSPIAVEFINDNDRQGFRFEVSLRPDSIVKLNYFEIFGPDKQKFKQEISAVFGDTISTPVGQMIIRPTLYMSPDYYEKAPIRVTKGNLGVVTQFYQHEVKSFVANKQASIITISMKSSVPKKAEDVINTLIAVYEKDAIDDKRGIAESTGQFIDNRLEIISEELSEVDRNIEKFKKDNKIYDIVSEAEQTITENAQYKTDGLSLENQIRMTEFLKEYLLDPTKTNELIPGTLSINSPAINSQIEGYNTELQRYMKLNSESSENNPIIQNLGNGLASTRRSIIATLDSYISTLQIQLAALRKEEALTNQRISSVPTQEKQILDIVRQQKIKEELYLYLLNKREENAITMVITESNSRTIDSAYGSPRPVSPNTVLIAGIAFLFGLGIPFLIIYLIQILDTTIRGRKDIEDNLSAPFLGDIPQYSGEKQQGSFVVRENGRDPVSEAFRMIRSNMNFMNLGKGEIKVIMITSSNPHAGKTFVSTNLAMTFATTGKKVVIMDLDLRRRTLSKQMGHGGDTNGISSYLSGNTELQAIIRKSKLSENLDIIYAGIQSPNPSEMLLSQRMEELTAELKLRYNYIIIDSTPAMAVADAIITDRLADLSIYVVREGLLDRRQLPDIERLYREKKFHNMAIILNGASSTKRHGYGYGYGYGYGYGLDEEETTTKKGFWGKLCEWTRNKFQKK
;
A
#
# COMPACT_ATOMS: atom_id res chain seq x y z
N MET A 1 32.10 -51.68 -32.41
CA MET A 1 32.86 -50.96 -33.44
C MET A 1 32.84 -49.48 -33.05
N THR A 2 33.94 -49.02 -32.48
CA THR A 2 34.35 -47.61 -32.34
C THR A 2 34.69 -47.03 -33.72
N PRO A 3 34.69 -45.70 -33.93
CA PRO A 3 35.81 -44.91 -33.39
C PRO A 3 35.47 -43.48 -32.89
N ASN A 4 36.30 -43.11 -31.94
CA ASN A 4 37.01 -41.80 -31.78
C ASN A 4 36.61 -40.64 -32.68
N ASN A 5 36.28 -39.48 -32.05
CA ASN A 5 36.83 -38.23 -32.54
C ASN A 5 37.17 -37.22 -31.46
N ILE A 6 38.34 -36.71 -31.56
CA ILE A 6 39.15 -35.81 -30.77
C ILE A 6 38.55 -34.41 -30.78
N ASN A 7 38.47 -33.82 -29.62
CA ASN A 7 38.16 -32.40 -29.43
C ASN A 7 39.48 -31.58 -29.41
N PRO A 8 39.58 -30.47 -30.10
CA PRO A 8 40.47 -29.40 -29.70
C PRO A 8 39.77 -28.06 -29.72
N ASN A 9 39.51 -27.52 -28.55
CA ASN A 9 39.56 -26.08 -28.37
C ASN A 9 39.38 -25.73 -26.87
N SER A 10 40.51 -25.72 -26.20
CA SER A 10 40.69 -24.95 -24.98
C SER A 10 40.92 -23.49 -25.38
N ALA A 11 39.88 -22.73 -25.45
CA ALA A 11 39.97 -21.28 -25.53
C ALA A 11 39.63 -20.71 -24.15
N ASN A 12 40.61 -20.00 -23.58
CA ASN A 12 40.51 -19.18 -22.39
C ASN A 12 39.16 -18.47 -22.26
N SER A 13 38.43 -18.84 -21.24
CA SER A 13 37.37 -17.96 -20.69
C SER A 13 37.99 -17.21 -19.51
N ASP A 14 38.48 -16.00 -19.77
CA ASP A 14 38.63 -14.99 -18.73
C ASP A 14 37.25 -14.75 -18.07
N THR A 15 36.96 -15.53 -17.04
CA THR A 15 35.89 -15.22 -16.13
C THR A 15 36.31 -13.98 -15.35
N LYS A 16 35.74 -12.84 -15.75
CA LYS A 16 35.61 -11.68 -14.87
C LYS A 16 34.92 -12.17 -13.58
N GLN A 17 35.73 -12.34 -12.55
CA GLN A 17 35.21 -12.46 -11.20
C GLN A 17 34.50 -11.14 -10.90
N GLU A 18 33.16 -11.17 -10.95
CA GLU A 18 32.34 -10.13 -10.30
C GLU A 18 32.77 -10.08 -8.83
N GLU A 19 33.22 -8.90 -8.41
CA GLU A 19 33.55 -8.59 -7.02
C GLU A 19 32.28 -8.75 -6.17
N HIS A 20 32.01 -9.95 -5.71
CA HIS A 20 31.10 -10.16 -4.61
C HIS A 20 31.77 -9.60 -3.35
N ILE A 21 31.41 -8.36 -2.99
CA ILE A 21 31.66 -7.80 -1.68
C ILE A 21 30.94 -8.72 -0.67
N THR A 22 31.61 -9.73 -0.18
CA THR A 22 31.08 -10.64 0.84
C THR A 22 31.05 -9.90 2.16
N PHE A 23 29.93 -9.22 2.41
CA PHE A 23 29.68 -8.65 3.74
C PHE A 23 29.57 -9.80 4.74
N SER A 24 30.46 -9.84 5.69
CA SER A 24 30.33 -10.75 6.83
C SER A 24 29.14 -10.30 7.68
N VAL A 25 28.10 -11.13 7.73
CA VAL A 25 26.92 -10.91 8.60
C VAL A 25 27.36 -10.67 10.05
N HIS A 26 28.46 -11.26 10.47
CA HIS A 26 29.03 -11.12 11.79
C HIS A 26 29.55 -9.70 12.08
N ASP A 27 30.21 -9.04 11.13
CA ASP A 27 30.71 -7.67 11.29
C ASP A 27 29.54 -6.67 11.40
N LEU A 28 28.45 -6.95 10.68
CA LEU A 28 27.25 -6.15 10.72
C LEU A 28 26.58 -6.25 12.10
N ILE A 29 26.45 -7.47 12.65
CA ILE A 29 25.91 -7.71 14.01
C ILE A 29 26.76 -7.00 15.06
N GLN A 30 28.10 -7.10 14.99
CA GLN A 30 28.98 -6.43 15.95
C GLN A 30 28.83 -4.90 15.90
N THR A 31 28.69 -4.33 14.70
CA THR A 31 28.52 -2.88 14.54
C THR A 31 27.16 -2.42 15.07
N VAL A 32 26.10 -3.24 14.91
CA VAL A 32 24.79 -2.99 15.49
C VAL A 32 24.86 -3.00 17.02
N ILE A 33 25.53 -4.02 17.60
CA ILE A 33 25.68 -4.12 19.06
C ILE A 33 26.53 -2.95 19.60
N ALA A 34 27.59 -2.54 18.91
CA ALA A 34 28.41 -1.40 19.31
C ALA A 34 27.64 -0.06 19.33
N ASN A 35 26.63 0.05 18.46
CA ASN A 35 25.82 1.26 18.27
C ASN A 35 24.38 1.12 18.79
N TRP A 36 24.11 0.19 19.72
CA TRP A 36 22.76 -0.14 20.21
C TRP A 36 21.96 1.07 20.71
N TYR A 37 22.63 2.08 21.24
CA TYR A 37 21.99 3.29 21.76
C TYR A 37 21.25 4.09 20.66
N TRP A 38 21.72 4.09 19.41
CA TRP A 38 21.03 4.71 18.28
C TRP A 38 19.69 4.03 17.97
N PHE A 39 19.66 2.69 18.15
CA PHE A 39 18.42 1.92 17.97
C PHE A 39 17.40 2.26 19.04
N VAL A 40 17.81 2.38 20.29
CA VAL A 40 16.93 2.77 21.40
C VAL A 40 16.37 4.18 21.18
N ILE A 41 17.22 5.14 20.84
CA ILE A 41 16.77 6.53 20.56
C ILE A 41 15.80 6.55 19.38
N SER A 42 16.14 5.89 18.29
CA SER A 42 15.30 5.84 17.09
C SER A 42 13.94 5.19 17.36
N VAL A 43 13.91 4.06 18.07
CA VAL A 43 12.66 3.40 18.47
C VAL A 43 11.82 4.33 19.35
N PHE A 44 12.43 5.00 20.33
CA PHE A 44 11.71 5.94 21.20
C PHE A 44 11.10 7.10 20.40
N VAL A 45 11.84 7.68 19.46
CA VAL A 45 11.34 8.76 18.58
C VAL A 45 10.22 8.25 17.67
N CYS A 46 10.42 7.11 17.00
CA CYS A 46 9.42 6.56 16.08
C CYS A 46 8.13 6.17 16.81
N VAL A 47 8.22 5.51 17.96
CA VAL A 47 7.07 5.17 18.80
C VAL A 47 6.38 6.42 19.32
N GLY A 48 7.15 7.45 19.73
CA GLY A 48 6.61 8.76 20.10
C GLY A 48 5.83 9.43 18.98
N CYS A 49 6.35 9.42 17.75
CA CYS A 49 5.65 9.91 16.56
C CYS A 49 4.39 9.09 16.28
N GLY A 50 4.46 7.76 16.38
CA GLY A 50 3.31 6.87 16.23
C GLY A 50 2.23 7.16 17.29
N TYR A 51 2.62 7.40 18.53
CA TYR A 51 1.71 7.77 19.60
C TYR A 51 1.03 9.12 19.35
N ILE A 52 1.78 10.14 18.91
CA ILE A 52 1.21 11.45 18.53
C ILE A 52 0.23 11.30 17.36
N TYR A 53 0.56 10.45 16.37
CA TYR A 53 -0.35 10.14 15.27
C TYR A 53 -1.66 9.52 15.76
N ILE A 54 -1.61 8.53 16.68
CA ILE A 54 -2.79 7.91 17.29
C ILE A 54 -3.60 8.94 18.08
N LEU A 55 -2.94 9.88 18.76
CA LEU A 55 -3.63 10.95 19.50
C LEU A 55 -4.37 11.94 18.60
N ARG A 56 -3.89 12.17 17.37
CA ARG A 56 -4.50 13.09 16.39
C ARG A 56 -5.56 12.46 15.52
N THR A 57 -5.49 11.15 15.30
CA THR A 57 -6.41 10.46 14.40
C THR A 57 -7.74 10.17 15.09
N PRO A 58 -8.91 10.50 14.48
CA PRO A 58 -10.20 10.16 15.05
C PRO A 58 -10.39 8.65 15.12
N LYS A 59 -11.10 8.19 16.15
CA LYS A 59 -11.50 6.79 16.28
C LYS A 59 -12.60 6.51 15.27
N ILE A 60 -12.45 5.47 14.45
CA ILE A 60 -13.43 5.06 13.46
C ILE A 60 -14.04 3.73 13.90
N TYR A 61 -15.37 3.68 13.88
CA TYR A 61 -16.16 2.50 14.21
C TYR A 61 -16.82 1.96 12.96
N SER A 62 -17.00 0.64 12.87
CA SER A 62 -17.76 0.00 11.81
C SER A 62 -19.12 -0.41 12.35
N ARG A 63 -20.16 -0.17 11.54
CA ARG A 63 -21.52 -0.63 11.78
C ARG A 63 -21.97 -1.45 10.58
N THR A 64 -22.72 -2.52 10.86
CA THR A 64 -23.22 -3.43 9.84
C THR A 64 -24.67 -3.76 10.11
N ALA A 65 -25.46 -3.89 9.06
CA ALA A 65 -26.82 -4.42 9.11
C ALA A 65 -26.96 -5.55 8.09
N ASN A 66 -27.88 -6.48 8.35
CA ASN A 66 -28.17 -7.60 7.47
C ASN A 66 -29.63 -7.57 7.06
N ILE A 67 -29.86 -7.60 5.75
CA ILE A 67 -31.19 -7.73 5.15
C ILE A 67 -31.29 -9.01 4.35
N LEU A 68 -32.42 -9.70 4.45
CA LEU A 68 -32.79 -10.85 3.64
C LEU A 68 -33.62 -10.37 2.46
N VAL A 69 -33.18 -10.65 1.26
CA VAL A 69 -33.99 -10.42 0.05
C VAL A 69 -34.90 -11.64 -0.14
N LYS A 70 -36.21 -11.41 -0.16
CA LYS A 70 -37.20 -12.46 -0.42
C LYS A 70 -37.14 -12.84 -1.91
N ASP A 71 -36.96 -14.14 -2.20
CA ASP A 71 -37.04 -14.63 -3.56
C ASP A 71 -38.51 -14.77 -3.96
N SER A 72 -38.97 -13.95 -4.90
CA SER A 72 -40.39 -13.90 -5.33
C SER A 72 -40.86 -15.15 -6.09
N ARG A 73 -40.00 -16.14 -6.30
CA ARG A 73 -40.31 -17.33 -7.10
C ARG A 73 -40.85 -18.54 -6.31
N LYS A 74 -41.08 -18.43 -5.01
CA LYS A 74 -41.60 -19.56 -4.19
C LYS A 74 -43.12 -19.67 -4.14
N GLY A 75 -43.84 -19.07 -5.07
CA GLY A 75 -45.31 -19.07 -5.08
C GLY A 75 -46.00 -19.62 -6.33
N GLY A 76 -45.36 -20.26 -7.28
CA GLY A 76 -46.02 -20.78 -8.49
C GLY A 76 -45.29 -21.93 -9.15
N ASP A 77 -45.96 -23.06 -9.20
CA ASP A 77 -45.77 -24.33 -9.94
C ASP A 77 -44.42 -24.64 -10.63
N THR A 78 -43.98 -25.67 -10.30
CA THR A 78 -42.88 -26.55 -9.96
C THR A 78 -42.01 -27.11 -11.09
N ASP A 79 -42.28 -27.03 -12.37
CA ASP A 79 -41.57 -27.88 -13.33
C ASP A 79 -40.50 -27.17 -14.19
N LEU A 80 -40.51 -25.84 -14.32
CA LEU A 80 -39.50 -25.09 -15.02
C LEU A 80 -38.46 -24.43 -14.10
N ALA A 81 -38.77 -24.27 -12.81
CA ALA A 81 -37.89 -23.71 -11.81
C ALA A 81 -36.70 -24.65 -11.49
N THR A 82 -36.91 -25.95 -11.60
CA THR A 82 -35.89 -26.97 -11.35
C THR A 82 -34.75 -26.98 -12.36
N LEU A 83 -35.00 -26.59 -13.60
CA LEU A 83 -33.98 -26.51 -14.66
C LEU A 83 -33.13 -25.23 -14.56
N SER A 84 -33.67 -24.13 -14.03
CA SER A 84 -32.92 -22.88 -13.80
C SER A 84 -32.04 -22.96 -12.54
N ASP A 85 -32.44 -23.74 -11.55
CA ASP A 85 -31.67 -23.99 -10.33
C ASP A 85 -30.45 -24.88 -10.58
N LEU A 86 -30.55 -25.83 -11.53
CA LEU A 86 -29.41 -26.67 -11.94
C LEU A 86 -28.31 -25.87 -12.65
N ALA A 87 -28.62 -24.72 -13.24
CA ALA A 87 -27.64 -23.85 -13.92
C ALA A 87 -26.96 -22.85 -13.00
N GLY A 88 -27.35 -22.68 -11.74
CA GLY A 88 -26.72 -21.78 -10.76
C GLY A 88 -26.66 -20.28 -11.12
N LEU A 89 -27.34 -19.88 -12.21
CA LEU A 89 -27.23 -18.55 -12.81
C LEU A 89 -28.35 -17.58 -12.41
N SER A 90 -29.47 -18.08 -11.92
CA SER A 90 -30.68 -17.27 -11.67
C SER A 90 -30.67 -16.54 -10.30
N GLN A 91 -30.05 -17.13 -9.28
CA GLN A 91 -30.05 -16.56 -7.92
C GLN A 91 -29.13 -15.33 -7.78
N ARG A 92 -28.01 -15.27 -8.52
CA ARG A 92 -27.05 -14.16 -8.45
C ARG A 92 -27.58 -12.85 -9.04
N ARG A 93 -28.38 -12.92 -10.08
CA ARG A 93 -28.83 -11.69 -10.77
C ARG A 93 -29.81 -10.87 -9.92
N ASN A 94 -30.68 -11.48 -9.16
CA ASN A 94 -31.64 -10.75 -8.31
C ASN A 94 -30.98 -10.02 -7.14
N VAL A 95 -30.08 -10.71 -6.42
CA VAL A 95 -29.41 -10.10 -5.24
C VAL A 95 -28.42 -9.02 -5.67
N ASP A 96 -27.70 -9.23 -6.78
CA ASP A 96 -26.78 -8.22 -7.32
C ASP A 96 -27.54 -6.95 -7.76
N ASN A 97 -28.72 -7.09 -8.35
CA ASN A 97 -29.57 -5.94 -8.70
C ASN A 97 -30.01 -5.14 -7.47
N GLU A 98 -30.39 -5.82 -6.39
CA GLU A 98 -30.78 -5.15 -5.15
C GLU A 98 -29.62 -4.38 -4.50
N ILE A 99 -28.37 -4.91 -4.63
CA ILE A 99 -27.19 -4.17 -4.21
C ILE A 99 -27.01 -2.86 -4.99
N TYR A 100 -27.21 -2.89 -6.31
CA TYR A 100 -27.14 -1.67 -7.13
C TYR A 100 -28.25 -0.66 -6.78
N ILE A 101 -29.46 -1.14 -6.48
CA ILE A 101 -30.56 -0.28 -6.00
C ILE A 101 -30.20 0.38 -4.66
N LEU A 102 -29.70 -0.40 -3.70
CA LEU A 102 -29.25 0.11 -2.39
C LEU A 102 -28.12 1.14 -2.52
N GLN A 103 -27.26 0.99 -3.52
CA GLN A 103 -26.16 1.92 -3.81
C GLN A 103 -26.58 3.07 -4.73
N SER A 104 -27.87 3.17 -5.10
CA SER A 104 -28.34 4.21 -6.00
C SER A 104 -28.18 5.60 -5.39
N ARG A 105 -27.86 6.58 -6.24
CA ARG A 105 -27.77 7.98 -5.83
C ARG A 105 -29.11 8.52 -5.31
N ARG A 106 -30.24 8.06 -5.90
CA ARG A 106 -31.59 8.49 -5.53
C ARG A 106 -31.89 8.15 -4.07
N LEU A 107 -31.70 6.88 -3.67
CA LEU A 107 -31.94 6.45 -2.30
C LEU A 107 -31.02 7.18 -1.32
N MET A 108 -29.73 7.30 -1.66
CA MET A 108 -28.78 7.99 -0.80
C MET A 108 -29.09 9.49 -0.67
N THR A 109 -29.59 10.14 -1.73
CA THR A 109 -30.04 11.54 -1.64
C THR A 109 -31.17 11.70 -0.65
N GLU A 110 -32.13 10.76 -0.65
CA GLU A 110 -33.24 10.77 0.28
C GLU A 110 -32.76 10.56 1.73
N VAL A 111 -31.84 9.63 1.97
CA VAL A 111 -31.19 9.42 3.27
C VAL A 111 -30.48 10.68 3.76
N VAL A 112 -29.70 11.34 2.88
CA VAL A 112 -28.99 12.57 3.22
C VAL A 112 -29.94 13.69 3.60
N LYS A 113 -31.10 13.81 2.90
CA LYS A 113 -32.14 14.81 3.21
C LYS A 113 -32.84 14.49 4.53
N GLN A 114 -33.29 13.26 4.73
CA GLN A 114 -34.02 12.87 5.95
C GLN A 114 -33.20 13.02 7.22
N LEU A 115 -31.90 12.73 7.15
CA LEU A 115 -31.00 12.86 8.29
C LEU A 115 -30.30 14.22 8.40
N GLY A 116 -30.56 15.14 7.46
CA GLY A 116 -29.92 16.47 7.44
C GLY A 116 -28.41 16.45 7.35
N LEU A 117 -27.83 15.46 6.68
CA LEU A 117 -26.36 15.23 6.64
C LEU A 117 -25.59 16.28 5.85
N THR A 118 -26.29 17.20 5.16
CA THR A 118 -25.66 18.32 4.47
C THR A 118 -24.99 19.30 5.44
N VAL A 119 -25.41 19.35 6.71
CA VAL A 119 -24.83 20.20 7.74
C VAL A 119 -24.10 19.34 8.76
N GLN A 120 -22.82 19.59 8.94
CA GLN A 120 -21.94 18.86 9.87
C GLN A 120 -21.40 19.80 10.92
N TYR A 121 -21.37 19.32 12.17
CA TYR A 121 -20.85 20.05 13.32
C TYR A 121 -19.63 19.32 13.86
N GLU A 122 -18.51 20.01 13.92
CA GLU A 122 -17.25 19.45 14.43
C GLU A 122 -16.66 20.36 15.50
N THR A 123 -16.07 19.79 16.53
CA THR A 123 -15.25 20.52 17.50
C THR A 123 -13.90 19.81 17.67
N LYS A 124 -13.00 20.38 18.45
CA LYS A 124 -11.74 19.74 18.81
C LYS A 124 -11.77 19.31 20.26
N GLU A 125 -11.58 18.04 20.52
CA GLU A 125 -11.32 17.50 21.86
C GLU A 125 -9.83 17.21 21.98
N GLY A 126 -9.09 18.12 22.65
CA GLY A 126 -7.64 18.08 22.67
C GLY A 126 -7.03 18.21 21.29
N LEU A 127 -6.35 17.15 20.80
CA LEU A 127 -5.72 17.14 19.47
C LEU A 127 -6.59 16.48 18.37
N ARG A 128 -7.75 15.92 18.72
CA ARG A 128 -8.64 15.19 17.79
C ARG A 128 -9.80 16.04 17.32
N PRO A 129 -10.17 15.99 16.03
CA PRO A 129 -11.47 16.47 15.58
C PRO A 129 -12.56 15.51 16.09
N GLN A 130 -13.64 16.06 16.63
CA GLN A 130 -14.81 15.34 17.12
C GLN A 130 -16.04 15.78 16.32
N ASP A 131 -16.69 14.83 15.64
CA ASP A 131 -17.98 15.04 14.98
C ASP A 131 -19.08 15.01 16.05
N LEU A 132 -19.91 16.05 16.08
CA LEU A 132 -20.98 16.26 17.04
C LEU A 132 -22.35 15.77 16.53
N TYR A 133 -22.38 14.84 15.59
CA TYR A 133 -23.61 14.30 15.02
C TYR A 133 -24.61 13.89 16.12
N GLY A 134 -25.84 14.47 16.06
CA GLY A 134 -26.91 14.21 17.03
C GLY A 134 -26.68 14.76 18.44
N GLN A 135 -25.51 15.34 18.74
CA GLN A 135 -25.14 15.90 20.05
C GLN A 135 -24.55 17.32 19.93
N SER A 136 -24.81 17.98 18.83
CA SER A 136 -24.37 19.37 18.66
C SER A 136 -25.11 20.28 19.67
N PRO A 137 -24.41 21.20 20.37
CA PRO A 137 -25.03 22.17 21.27
C PRO A 137 -25.80 23.23 20.52
N ILE A 138 -25.61 23.38 19.22
CA ILE A 138 -26.29 24.33 18.35
C ILE A 138 -26.90 23.63 17.14
N ALA A 139 -28.00 24.18 16.65
CA ALA A 139 -28.60 23.87 15.36
C ALA A 139 -28.61 25.14 14.51
N VAL A 140 -28.15 25.00 13.26
CA VAL A 140 -28.16 26.12 12.30
C VAL A 140 -29.21 25.84 11.24
N GLU A 141 -30.12 26.79 11.09
CA GLU A 141 -31.18 26.78 10.08
C GLU A 141 -30.85 27.85 9.03
N PHE A 142 -30.78 27.49 7.76
CA PHE A 142 -30.48 28.41 6.65
C PHE A 142 -31.77 28.90 6.02
N ILE A 143 -31.93 30.24 5.92
CA ILE A 143 -33.13 30.91 5.37
C ILE A 143 -33.01 30.93 3.88
N ASN A 144 -33.01 30.68 2.95
CA ASN A 144 -32.74 30.69 1.51
C ASN A 144 -31.59 29.73 1.14
N ASP A 145 -31.83 28.48 1.47
CA ASP A 145 -30.85 27.44 1.23
C ASP A 145 -30.63 27.15 -0.25
N ASN A 146 -29.40 27.38 -0.75
CA ASN A 146 -29.00 26.94 -2.06
C ASN A 146 -28.23 25.62 -1.92
N ASP A 147 -28.88 24.51 -2.14
CA ASP A 147 -28.31 23.16 -2.07
C ASP A 147 -27.08 22.93 -2.95
N ARG A 148 -26.79 23.86 -3.86
CA ARG A 148 -25.65 23.77 -4.80
C ARG A 148 -24.35 24.33 -4.26
N GLN A 149 -24.39 25.12 -3.17
CA GLN A 149 -23.20 25.80 -2.65
C GLN A 149 -22.80 25.21 -1.30
N GLY A 150 -21.53 24.86 -1.17
CA GLY A 150 -20.96 24.40 0.09
C GLY A 150 -20.14 25.50 0.75
N PHE A 151 -20.15 25.57 2.08
CA PHE A 151 -19.39 26.52 2.85
C PHE A 151 -19.10 26.03 4.26
N ARG A 152 -18.22 26.74 4.94
CA ARG A 152 -17.78 26.45 6.31
C ARG A 152 -17.60 27.73 7.09
N PHE A 153 -17.90 27.67 8.39
CA PHE A 153 -17.61 28.75 9.34
C PHE A 153 -17.42 28.20 10.75
N GLU A 154 -16.87 29.00 11.63
CA GLU A 154 -16.64 28.61 13.02
C GLU A 154 -17.55 29.44 13.96
N VAL A 155 -18.14 28.75 14.92
CA VAL A 155 -19.05 29.33 15.94
C VAL A 155 -18.38 29.17 17.30
N SER A 156 -18.15 30.29 17.96
CA SER A 156 -17.70 30.34 19.35
C SER A 156 -18.88 30.75 20.26
N LEU A 157 -19.08 29.99 21.32
CA LEU A 157 -20.20 30.20 22.28
C LEU A 157 -19.70 31.03 23.46
N ARG A 158 -20.56 31.92 23.98
CA ARG A 158 -20.30 32.73 25.19
C ARG A 158 -21.41 32.60 26.21
N PRO A 159 -21.12 32.84 27.50
CA PRO A 159 -22.10 32.73 28.58
C PRO A 159 -23.35 33.63 28.41
N ASP A 160 -23.19 34.77 27.73
CA ASP A 160 -24.23 35.81 27.58
C ASP A 160 -25.26 35.50 26.47
N SER A 161 -25.45 34.23 26.09
CA SER A 161 -26.27 33.83 24.94
C SER A 161 -25.83 34.45 23.61
N ILE A 162 -24.59 34.94 23.53
CA ILE A 162 -24.00 35.52 22.34
C ILE A 162 -23.22 34.45 21.61
N VAL A 163 -23.45 34.34 20.31
CA VAL A 163 -22.68 33.53 19.38
C VAL A 163 -21.78 34.40 18.55
N LYS A 164 -20.50 34.03 18.44
CA LYS A 164 -19.51 34.66 17.55
C LYS A 164 -19.21 33.77 16.38
N LEU A 165 -19.46 34.28 15.18
CA LEU A 165 -19.18 33.57 13.92
C LEU A 165 -17.91 34.15 13.31
N ASN A 166 -17.01 33.25 12.91
CA ASN A 166 -15.71 33.59 12.32
C ASN A 166 -15.36 32.65 11.16
N TYR A 167 -14.34 33.00 10.37
CA TYR A 167 -13.68 32.13 9.36
C TYR A 167 -14.64 31.53 8.35
N PHE A 168 -15.41 32.40 7.66
CA PHE A 168 -16.26 31.95 6.58
C PHE A 168 -15.44 31.55 5.36
N GLU A 169 -15.68 30.35 4.85
CA GLU A 169 -15.05 29.80 3.66
C GLU A 169 -16.12 29.22 2.73
N ILE A 170 -16.18 29.69 1.50
CA ILE A 170 -17.07 29.18 0.45
C ILE A 170 -16.30 28.20 -0.40
N PHE A 171 -16.89 27.02 -0.64
CA PHE A 171 -16.34 25.98 -1.48
C PHE A 171 -16.77 26.19 -2.94
N GLY A 172 -15.84 26.26 -3.85
CA GLY A 172 -16.08 26.43 -5.29
C GLY A 172 -14.76 26.58 -6.04
N PRO A 173 -14.83 26.83 -7.36
CA PRO A 173 -13.65 27.10 -8.17
C PRO A 173 -12.85 28.29 -7.63
N ASP A 174 -13.56 29.34 -7.18
CA ASP A 174 -12.98 30.53 -6.54
C ASP A 174 -13.20 30.43 -5.01
N LYS A 175 -12.28 29.73 -4.34
CA LYS A 175 -12.29 29.64 -2.86
C LYS A 175 -12.22 31.03 -2.25
N GLN A 176 -13.34 31.51 -1.70
CA GLN A 176 -13.40 32.81 -1.01
C GLN A 176 -13.33 32.57 0.51
N LYS A 177 -12.45 33.33 1.17
CA LYS A 177 -12.30 33.29 2.63
C LYS A 177 -12.53 34.67 3.20
N PHE A 178 -13.43 34.76 4.17
CA PHE A 178 -13.77 36.00 4.86
C PHE A 178 -13.39 35.86 6.35
N LYS A 179 -12.52 36.76 6.83
CA LYS A 179 -12.16 36.87 8.26
C LYS A 179 -13.01 37.89 8.95
N GLN A 180 -14.33 37.83 8.79
CA GLN A 180 -15.28 38.71 9.41
C GLN A 180 -15.75 38.07 10.71
N GLU A 181 -15.73 38.86 11.82
CA GLU A 181 -16.33 38.44 13.09
C GLU A 181 -17.73 39.03 13.18
N ILE A 182 -18.74 38.17 13.37
CA ILE A 182 -20.13 38.58 13.50
C ILE A 182 -20.61 38.09 14.87
N SER A 183 -21.12 39.00 15.70
CA SER A 183 -21.73 38.65 16.99
C SER A 183 -23.25 38.77 16.89
N ALA A 184 -23.95 37.77 17.36
CA ALA A 184 -25.39 37.71 17.32
C ALA A 184 -25.95 37.01 18.57
N VAL A 185 -27.21 37.14 18.83
CA VAL A 185 -27.93 36.42 19.90
C VAL A 185 -28.58 35.16 19.32
N PHE A 186 -28.76 34.13 20.14
CA PHE A 186 -29.50 32.93 19.73
C PHE A 186 -30.92 33.27 19.28
N GLY A 187 -31.35 32.72 18.15
CA GLY A 187 -32.69 32.91 17.59
C GLY A 187 -32.82 34.08 16.63
N ASP A 188 -31.84 34.97 16.57
CA ASP A 188 -31.87 36.08 15.63
C ASP A 188 -31.51 35.63 14.21
N THR A 189 -32.05 36.37 13.23
CA THR A 189 -31.65 36.18 11.82
C THR A 189 -30.34 36.89 11.56
N ILE A 190 -29.30 36.12 11.31
CA ILE A 190 -27.95 36.61 11.12
C ILE A 190 -27.63 36.68 9.61
N SER A 191 -27.31 37.88 9.13
CA SER A 191 -26.84 38.08 7.77
C SER A 191 -25.31 37.86 7.72
N THR A 192 -24.89 36.84 6.94
CA THR A 192 -23.49 36.48 6.82
C THR A 192 -23.04 36.48 5.36
N PRO A 193 -21.74 36.42 5.06
CA PRO A 193 -21.23 36.29 3.69
C PRO A 193 -21.69 35.01 2.97
N VAL A 194 -22.17 34.02 3.70
CA VAL A 194 -22.64 32.73 3.16
C VAL A 194 -24.16 32.58 3.14
N GLY A 195 -24.88 33.64 3.46
CA GLY A 195 -26.34 33.69 3.47
C GLY A 195 -26.92 34.05 4.84
N GLN A 196 -28.26 34.08 4.90
CA GLN A 196 -29.00 34.32 6.14
C GLN A 196 -29.21 33.01 6.90
N MET A 197 -28.97 33.03 8.21
CA MET A 197 -29.11 31.85 9.05
C MET A 197 -29.62 32.19 10.44
N ILE A 198 -30.24 31.22 11.07
CA ILE A 198 -30.66 31.29 12.47
C ILE A 198 -29.91 30.22 13.24
N ILE A 199 -29.32 30.57 14.38
CA ILE A 199 -28.64 29.63 15.26
C ILE A 199 -29.46 29.46 16.52
N ARG A 200 -29.84 28.23 16.83
CA ARG A 200 -30.63 27.89 18.02
C ARG A 200 -29.85 26.97 18.95
N PRO A 201 -29.94 27.14 20.27
CA PRO A 201 -29.39 26.17 21.20
C PRO A 201 -30.21 24.88 21.16
N THR A 202 -29.51 23.74 21.31
CA THR A 202 -30.14 22.41 21.42
C THR A 202 -30.19 21.96 22.88
N LEU A 203 -30.79 20.78 23.12
CA LEU A 203 -30.81 20.14 24.44
C LEU A 203 -29.41 19.75 24.95
N TYR A 204 -28.43 19.69 24.07
CA TYR A 204 -27.05 19.36 24.39
C TYR A 204 -26.19 20.58 24.75
N MET A 205 -26.82 21.76 24.83
CA MET A 205 -26.11 22.97 25.25
C MET A 205 -25.73 22.87 26.72
N SER A 206 -24.42 22.95 27.01
CA SER A 206 -23.84 22.89 28.35
C SER A 206 -22.87 24.04 28.56
N PRO A 207 -22.73 24.57 29.79
CA PRO A 207 -21.72 25.59 30.12
C PRO A 207 -20.28 25.20 29.72
N ASP A 208 -19.97 23.91 29.73
CA ASP A 208 -18.64 23.39 29.32
C ASP A 208 -18.26 23.78 27.87
N TYR A 209 -19.24 24.05 27.00
CA TYR A 209 -18.99 24.49 25.63
C TYR A 209 -18.50 25.93 25.51
N TYR A 210 -18.64 26.74 26.52
CA TYR A 210 -18.15 28.13 26.52
C TYR A 210 -16.61 28.18 26.57
N GLU A 211 -15.98 27.18 27.18
CA GLU A 211 -14.52 27.08 27.30
C GLU A 211 -13.90 26.17 26.23
N LYS A 212 -14.72 25.42 25.48
CA LYS A 212 -14.26 24.52 24.44
C LYS A 212 -13.84 25.23 23.16
N ALA A 213 -13.12 24.51 22.29
CA ALA A 213 -12.77 24.98 20.97
C ALA A 213 -14.01 25.37 20.15
N PRO A 214 -13.89 26.33 19.21
CA PRO A 214 -15.00 26.72 18.36
C PRO A 214 -15.63 25.54 17.65
N ILE A 215 -16.94 25.58 17.47
CA ILE A 215 -17.68 24.60 16.70
C ILE A 215 -17.56 24.97 15.24
N ARG A 216 -17.03 24.08 14.46
CA ARG A 216 -16.94 24.23 13.01
C ARG A 216 -18.22 23.68 12.39
N VAL A 217 -18.95 24.56 11.73
CA VAL A 217 -20.13 24.21 10.95
C VAL A 217 -19.73 24.14 9.49
N THR A 218 -19.96 22.99 8.88
CA THR A 218 -19.70 22.77 7.45
C THR A 218 -21.01 22.39 6.78
N LYS A 219 -21.47 23.20 5.82
CA LYS A 219 -22.54 22.85 4.91
C LYS A 219 -21.94 22.34 3.60
N GLY A 220 -22.31 21.14 3.20
CA GLY A 220 -21.93 20.54 1.93
C GLY A 220 -22.97 20.74 0.84
N ASN A 221 -22.55 20.77 -0.43
CA ASN A 221 -23.44 20.63 -1.57
C ASN A 221 -24.14 19.25 -1.51
N LEU A 222 -25.45 19.23 -1.69
CA LEU A 222 -26.25 18.00 -1.60
C LEU A 222 -25.70 16.88 -2.49
N GLY A 223 -25.35 17.18 -3.74
CA GLY A 223 -24.80 16.20 -4.66
C GLY A 223 -23.45 15.61 -4.23
N VAL A 224 -22.56 16.46 -3.67
CA VAL A 224 -21.24 16.04 -3.17
C VAL A 224 -21.39 15.20 -1.90
N VAL A 225 -22.24 15.63 -0.98
CA VAL A 225 -22.52 14.88 0.26
C VAL A 225 -23.16 13.54 -0.04
N THR A 226 -24.14 13.50 -0.96
CA THR A 226 -24.73 12.23 -1.43
C THR A 226 -23.67 11.28 -2.00
N GLN A 227 -22.79 11.77 -2.86
CA GLN A 227 -21.72 10.97 -3.45
C GLN A 227 -20.73 10.47 -2.38
N PHE A 228 -20.44 11.29 -1.38
CA PHE A 228 -19.59 10.89 -0.26
C PHE A 228 -20.21 9.70 0.50
N TYR A 229 -21.46 9.79 0.92
CA TYR A 229 -22.13 8.71 1.65
C TYR A 229 -22.38 7.48 0.77
N GLN A 230 -22.63 7.65 -0.53
CA GLN A 230 -22.71 6.55 -1.47
C GLN A 230 -21.42 5.72 -1.56
N HIS A 231 -20.26 6.36 -1.39
CA HIS A 231 -18.96 5.67 -1.36
C HIS A 231 -18.62 5.06 0.00
N GLU A 232 -19.06 5.70 1.09
CA GLU A 232 -18.79 5.21 2.45
C GLU A 232 -19.68 4.02 2.83
N VAL A 233 -20.92 3.97 2.33
CA VAL A 233 -21.82 2.84 2.54
C VAL A 233 -21.50 1.74 1.53
N LYS A 234 -21.13 0.58 2.04
CA LYS A 234 -20.80 -0.60 1.23
C LYS A 234 -21.84 -1.67 1.44
N SER A 235 -22.43 -2.14 0.34
CA SER A 235 -23.38 -3.25 0.33
C SER A 235 -22.76 -4.42 -0.43
N PHE A 236 -22.80 -5.62 0.13
CA PHE A 236 -22.26 -6.83 -0.47
C PHE A 236 -23.01 -8.06 0.01
N VAL A 237 -22.94 -9.15 -0.74
CA VAL A 237 -23.54 -10.43 -0.38
C VAL A 237 -22.71 -11.08 0.74
N ALA A 238 -23.36 -11.35 1.88
CA ALA A 238 -22.70 -11.97 3.03
C ALA A 238 -22.25 -13.41 2.74
N ASN A 239 -23.08 -14.17 1.99
CA ASN A 239 -22.80 -15.56 1.60
C ASN A 239 -23.36 -15.81 0.19
N LYS A 240 -22.58 -16.49 -0.65
CA LYS A 240 -22.97 -16.83 -2.03
C LYS A 240 -24.20 -17.74 -2.15
N GLN A 241 -24.55 -18.45 -1.07
CA GLN A 241 -25.69 -19.37 -1.00
C GLN A 241 -26.93 -18.80 -0.32
N ALA A 242 -26.80 -17.64 0.34
CA ALA A 242 -27.90 -17.00 1.05
C ALA A 242 -28.19 -15.65 0.39
N SER A 243 -29.49 -15.36 0.20
CA SER A 243 -29.97 -14.06 -0.30
C SER A 243 -29.88 -12.96 0.78
N ILE A 244 -28.74 -12.89 1.49
CA ILE A 244 -28.47 -11.93 2.56
C ILE A 244 -27.49 -10.89 2.07
N ILE A 245 -27.91 -9.63 2.12
CA ILE A 245 -27.06 -8.46 1.84
C ILE A 245 -26.60 -7.87 3.17
N THR A 246 -25.30 -7.70 3.31
CA THR A 246 -24.70 -6.96 4.42
C THR A 246 -24.41 -5.53 3.97
N ILE A 247 -24.96 -4.56 4.70
CA ILE A 247 -24.71 -3.13 4.51
C ILE A 247 -23.76 -2.69 5.62
N SER A 248 -22.68 -2.03 5.27
CA SER A 248 -21.67 -1.57 6.22
C SER A 248 -21.26 -0.14 5.99
N MET A 249 -21.01 0.60 7.07
CA MET A 249 -20.47 1.96 7.03
C MET A 249 -19.45 2.16 8.14
N LYS A 250 -18.44 2.97 7.86
CA LYS A 250 -17.43 3.41 8.84
C LYS A 250 -17.66 4.86 9.19
N SER A 251 -17.65 5.18 10.49
CA SER A 251 -17.83 6.55 10.97
C SER A 251 -17.07 6.79 12.27
N SER A 252 -16.71 8.05 12.52
CA SER A 252 -16.19 8.48 13.82
C SER A 252 -17.26 8.47 14.91
N VAL A 253 -18.52 8.65 14.52
CA VAL A 253 -19.69 8.59 15.43
C VAL A 253 -20.48 7.33 15.12
N PRO A 254 -20.51 6.33 16.03
CA PRO A 254 -21.26 5.08 15.84
C PRO A 254 -22.71 5.29 15.47
N LYS A 255 -23.38 6.18 16.18
CA LYS A 255 -24.79 6.50 15.97
C LYS A 255 -25.09 7.04 14.57
N LYS A 256 -24.20 7.86 14.02
CA LYS A 256 -24.31 8.36 12.63
C LYS A 256 -24.32 7.23 11.61
N ALA A 257 -23.44 6.25 11.77
CA ALA A 257 -23.41 5.09 10.87
C ALA A 257 -24.67 4.20 11.03
N GLU A 258 -25.15 4.02 12.26
CA GLU A 258 -26.38 3.30 12.54
C GLU A 258 -27.60 3.99 11.90
N ASP A 259 -27.72 5.30 12.08
CA ASP A 259 -28.84 6.08 11.53
C ASP A 259 -28.81 6.08 9.99
N VAL A 260 -27.64 6.25 9.36
CA VAL A 260 -27.49 6.21 7.89
C VAL A 260 -27.89 4.85 7.34
N ILE A 261 -27.40 3.75 7.93
CA ILE A 261 -27.71 2.39 7.47
C ILE A 261 -29.20 2.09 7.67
N ASN A 262 -29.74 2.36 8.87
CA ASN A 262 -31.13 2.06 9.17
C ASN A 262 -32.10 2.90 8.31
N THR A 263 -31.79 4.19 8.11
CA THR A 263 -32.59 5.06 7.23
C THR A 263 -32.47 4.59 5.77
N LEU A 264 -31.30 4.15 5.30
CA LEU A 264 -31.15 3.59 3.96
C LEU A 264 -32.04 2.35 3.77
N ILE A 265 -32.08 1.46 4.75
CA ILE A 265 -32.95 0.28 4.73
C ILE A 265 -34.42 0.72 4.70
N ALA A 266 -34.81 1.66 5.53
CA ALA A 266 -36.18 2.15 5.59
C ALA A 266 -36.63 2.84 4.28
N VAL A 267 -35.76 3.65 3.68
CA VAL A 267 -36.01 4.31 2.38
C VAL A 267 -36.09 3.25 1.26
N TYR A 268 -35.22 2.25 1.27
CA TYR A 268 -35.24 1.15 0.32
C TYR A 268 -36.52 0.30 0.46
N GLU A 269 -36.95 -0.04 1.67
CA GLU A 269 -38.16 -0.81 1.91
C GLU A 269 -39.41 0.00 1.46
N LYS A 270 -39.43 1.29 1.75
CA LYS A 270 -40.48 2.18 1.29
C LYS A 270 -40.53 2.28 -0.23
N ASP A 271 -39.38 2.47 -0.88
CA ASP A 271 -39.27 2.55 -2.34
C ASP A 271 -39.79 1.28 -3.02
N ALA A 272 -39.43 0.10 -2.50
CA ALA A 272 -39.89 -1.18 -3.00
C ALA A 272 -41.42 -1.37 -2.85
N ILE A 273 -42.00 -0.83 -1.76
CA ILE A 273 -43.46 -0.84 -1.55
C ILE A 273 -44.15 0.13 -2.52
N ASP A 274 -43.60 1.34 -2.68
CA ASP A 274 -44.16 2.37 -3.57
C ASP A 274 -44.11 1.90 -5.05
N ASP A 275 -43.05 1.24 -5.47
CA ASP A 275 -42.92 0.64 -6.82
C ASP A 275 -43.98 -0.44 -7.06
N LYS A 276 -44.18 -1.39 -6.11
CA LYS A 276 -45.24 -2.42 -6.22
C LYS A 276 -46.62 -1.83 -6.25
N ARG A 277 -46.87 -0.82 -5.40
CA ARG A 277 -48.13 -0.13 -5.35
C ARG A 277 -48.41 0.55 -6.68
N GLY A 278 -47.42 1.21 -7.31
CA GLY A 278 -47.55 1.83 -8.63
C GLY A 278 -47.92 0.84 -9.72
N ILE A 279 -47.32 -0.38 -9.70
CA ILE A 279 -47.70 -1.47 -10.65
C ILE A 279 -49.13 -1.91 -10.41
N ALA A 280 -49.52 -2.15 -9.15
CA ALA A 280 -50.88 -2.57 -8.82
C ALA A 280 -51.93 -1.49 -9.16
N GLU A 281 -51.64 -0.21 -8.96
CA GLU A 281 -52.48 0.90 -9.33
C GLU A 281 -52.69 1.00 -10.83
N SER A 282 -51.61 0.95 -11.64
CA SER A 282 -51.70 0.93 -13.09
C SER A 282 -52.49 -0.26 -13.62
N THR A 283 -52.30 -1.44 -12.99
CA THR A 283 -53.05 -2.64 -13.32
C THR A 283 -54.55 -2.51 -12.97
N GLY A 284 -54.85 -1.92 -11.79
CA GLY A 284 -56.24 -1.63 -11.36
C GLY A 284 -56.92 -0.72 -12.37
N GLN A 285 -56.31 0.40 -12.73
CA GLN A 285 -56.84 1.33 -13.73
C GLN A 285 -57.10 0.64 -15.11
N PHE A 286 -56.19 -0.21 -15.51
CA PHE A 286 -56.34 -0.98 -16.75
C PHE A 286 -57.54 -1.92 -16.69
N ILE A 287 -57.72 -2.69 -15.63
CA ILE A 287 -58.82 -3.62 -15.41
C ILE A 287 -60.15 -2.86 -15.35
N ASP A 288 -60.21 -1.73 -14.63
CA ASP A 288 -61.39 -0.91 -14.51
C ASP A 288 -61.84 -0.37 -15.89
N ASN A 289 -60.92 0.19 -16.66
CA ASN A 289 -61.22 0.63 -18.03
C ASN A 289 -61.72 -0.52 -18.92
N ARG A 290 -61.17 -1.73 -18.76
CA ARG A 290 -61.60 -2.88 -19.51
C ARG A 290 -62.96 -3.42 -19.13
N LEU A 291 -63.25 -3.41 -17.81
CA LEU A 291 -64.56 -3.77 -17.26
C LEU A 291 -65.64 -2.84 -17.81
N GLU A 292 -65.39 -1.52 -17.89
CA GLU A 292 -66.33 -0.55 -18.48
C GLU A 292 -66.66 -0.89 -19.92
N ILE A 293 -65.64 -1.13 -20.77
CA ILE A 293 -65.85 -1.50 -22.18
C ILE A 293 -66.65 -2.80 -22.31
N ILE A 294 -66.30 -3.86 -21.55
CA ILE A 294 -66.98 -5.15 -21.60
C ILE A 294 -68.42 -5.04 -21.07
N SER A 295 -68.65 -4.21 -20.04
CA SER A 295 -70.01 -3.94 -19.55
C SER A 295 -70.90 -3.27 -20.65
N GLU A 296 -70.36 -2.29 -21.39
CA GLU A 296 -71.08 -1.68 -22.52
C GLU A 296 -71.36 -2.71 -23.62
N GLU A 297 -70.32 -3.49 -24.02
CA GLU A 297 -70.46 -4.52 -25.04
C GLU A 297 -71.45 -5.63 -24.61
N LEU A 298 -71.52 -6.03 -23.38
CA LEU A 298 -72.48 -6.98 -22.81
C LEU A 298 -73.91 -6.40 -22.87
N SER A 299 -74.04 -5.15 -22.47
CA SER A 299 -75.36 -4.43 -22.56
C SER A 299 -75.89 -4.29 -23.98
N GLU A 300 -74.99 -4.13 -24.94
CA GLU A 300 -75.34 -4.12 -26.37
C GLU A 300 -75.81 -5.51 -26.87
N VAL A 301 -75.09 -6.59 -26.48
CA VAL A 301 -75.55 -7.95 -26.83
C VAL A 301 -76.86 -8.31 -26.18
N ASP A 302 -77.05 -7.93 -24.89
CA ASP A 302 -78.33 -8.15 -24.20
C ASP A 302 -79.49 -7.45 -24.94
N ARG A 303 -79.27 -6.22 -25.37
CA ARG A 303 -80.24 -5.50 -26.19
C ARG A 303 -80.48 -6.19 -27.52
N ASN A 304 -79.47 -6.74 -28.16
CA ASN A 304 -79.63 -7.49 -29.40
C ASN A 304 -80.39 -8.80 -29.20
N ILE A 305 -80.20 -9.51 -28.09
CA ILE A 305 -81.00 -10.68 -27.72
C ILE A 305 -82.48 -10.30 -27.50
N GLU A 306 -82.73 -9.20 -26.71
CA GLU A 306 -84.06 -8.71 -26.44
C GLU A 306 -84.75 -8.36 -27.74
N LYS A 307 -84.11 -7.59 -28.63
CA LYS A 307 -84.62 -7.21 -29.95
C LYS A 307 -84.94 -8.41 -30.84
N PHE A 308 -84.02 -9.37 -30.90
CA PHE A 308 -84.18 -10.58 -31.69
C PHE A 308 -85.37 -11.43 -31.23
N LYS A 309 -85.50 -11.64 -29.88
CA LYS A 309 -86.64 -12.34 -29.26
C LYS A 309 -87.96 -11.63 -29.55
N LYS A 310 -87.95 -10.28 -29.49
CA LYS A 310 -89.11 -9.47 -29.72
C LYS A 310 -89.57 -9.46 -31.17
N ASP A 311 -88.64 -9.30 -32.14
CA ASP A 311 -88.92 -9.24 -33.60
C ASP A 311 -89.33 -10.61 -34.12
N ASN A 312 -88.89 -11.70 -33.62
CA ASN A 312 -89.20 -13.05 -34.07
C ASN A 312 -90.24 -13.77 -33.20
N LYS A 313 -90.82 -13.14 -32.16
CA LYS A 313 -91.88 -13.70 -31.30
C LYS A 313 -91.56 -15.08 -30.72
N ILE A 314 -90.27 -15.33 -30.32
CA ILE A 314 -89.80 -16.60 -29.88
C ILE A 314 -89.98 -16.68 -28.35
N TYR A 315 -90.88 -17.56 -27.84
CA TYR A 315 -91.21 -17.63 -26.39
C TYR A 315 -90.57 -18.85 -25.69
N ASP A 316 -90.33 -20.00 -26.32
CA ASP A 316 -89.58 -21.13 -25.74
C ASP A 316 -89.36 -22.21 -26.78
N ILE A 317 -88.19 -22.72 -26.89
CA ILE A 317 -87.86 -23.99 -27.55
C ILE A 317 -86.97 -24.74 -26.65
N VAL A 318 -87.57 -25.52 -25.78
CA VAL A 318 -86.81 -26.36 -24.81
C VAL A 318 -87.43 -27.71 -24.73
N SER A 319 -86.88 -28.74 -25.28
CA SER A 319 -86.68 -30.03 -24.64
C SER A 319 -86.00 -31.15 -25.48
N GLU A 320 -85.93 -31.07 -26.78
CA GLU A 320 -85.37 -32.21 -27.56
C GLU A 320 -83.89 -31.92 -28.04
N ALA A 321 -83.50 -30.66 -27.93
CA ALA A 321 -82.13 -30.17 -28.27
C ALA A 321 -81.21 -30.14 -27.10
N GLU A 322 -81.71 -30.29 -25.85
CA GLU A 322 -80.96 -30.00 -24.59
C GLU A 322 -79.67 -30.88 -24.40
N GLN A 323 -79.75 -32.14 -24.81
CA GLN A 323 -78.57 -33.02 -24.62
C GLN A 323 -77.48 -32.76 -25.64
N THR A 324 -77.86 -32.55 -26.93
CA THR A 324 -76.86 -32.22 -27.98
C THR A 324 -76.40 -30.77 -27.85
N ILE A 325 -77.27 -29.90 -27.34
CA ILE A 325 -76.96 -28.50 -27.00
C ILE A 325 -75.98 -28.45 -25.83
N THR A 326 -76.11 -29.32 -24.85
CA THR A 326 -75.23 -29.33 -23.66
C THR A 326 -73.82 -29.74 -24.01
N GLU A 327 -73.65 -30.79 -24.89
CA GLU A 327 -72.31 -31.14 -25.36
C GLU A 327 -71.67 -30.04 -26.25
N ASN A 328 -72.50 -29.43 -27.12
CA ASN A 328 -72.08 -28.31 -27.95
C ASN A 328 -71.80 -27.04 -27.08
N ALA A 329 -72.54 -26.82 -26.01
CA ALA A 329 -72.31 -25.75 -25.03
C ALA A 329 -70.99 -25.91 -24.30
N GLN A 330 -70.60 -27.15 -24.00
CA GLN A 330 -69.31 -27.46 -23.39
C GLN A 330 -68.13 -27.07 -24.28
N TYR A 331 -68.16 -27.58 -25.57
CA TYR A 331 -67.08 -27.22 -26.53
C TYR A 331 -67.07 -25.71 -26.82
N LYS A 332 -68.26 -25.07 -26.82
CA LYS A 332 -68.32 -23.62 -26.94
C LYS A 332 -67.76 -22.88 -25.78
N THR A 333 -68.06 -23.29 -24.55
CA THR A 333 -67.54 -22.69 -23.31
C THR A 333 -66.00 -22.78 -23.28
N ASP A 334 -65.44 -23.94 -23.60
CA ASP A 334 -63.98 -24.17 -23.68
C ASP A 334 -63.35 -23.31 -24.79
N GLY A 335 -64.02 -23.24 -26.01
CA GLY A 335 -63.59 -22.38 -27.13
C GLY A 335 -63.63 -20.89 -26.74
N LEU A 336 -64.65 -20.46 -25.98
CA LEU A 336 -64.82 -19.10 -25.50
C LEU A 336 -63.70 -18.74 -24.51
N SER A 337 -63.34 -19.69 -23.65
CA SER A 337 -62.24 -19.49 -22.71
C SER A 337 -60.91 -19.26 -23.45
N LEU A 338 -60.63 -20.04 -24.51
CA LEU A 338 -59.46 -19.86 -25.36
C LEU A 338 -59.51 -18.54 -26.15
N GLU A 339 -60.65 -18.16 -26.71
CA GLU A 339 -60.81 -16.88 -27.43
C GLU A 339 -60.55 -15.69 -26.47
N ASN A 340 -61.03 -15.76 -25.23
CA ASN A 340 -60.77 -14.73 -24.25
C ASN A 340 -59.26 -14.65 -23.91
N GLN A 341 -58.60 -15.79 -23.76
CA GLN A 341 -57.14 -15.82 -23.55
C GLN A 341 -56.39 -15.25 -24.75
N ILE A 342 -56.83 -15.55 -26.01
CA ILE A 342 -56.26 -14.99 -27.23
C ILE A 342 -56.39 -13.46 -27.20
N ARG A 343 -57.61 -12.95 -27.04
CA ARG A 343 -57.91 -11.50 -27.02
C ARG A 343 -57.09 -10.77 -25.92
N MET A 344 -57.02 -11.37 -24.78
CA MET A 344 -56.25 -10.81 -23.66
C MET A 344 -54.76 -10.73 -24.02
N THR A 345 -54.25 -11.80 -24.64
CA THR A 345 -52.87 -11.85 -25.08
C THR A 345 -52.62 -10.89 -26.26
N GLU A 346 -53.56 -10.78 -27.22
CA GLU A 346 -53.48 -9.81 -28.33
C GLU A 346 -53.54 -8.36 -27.81
N PHE A 347 -54.37 -8.08 -26.83
CA PHE A 347 -54.43 -6.76 -26.23
C PHE A 347 -53.12 -6.39 -25.54
N LEU A 348 -52.53 -7.34 -24.80
CA LEU A 348 -51.22 -7.12 -24.20
C LEU A 348 -50.12 -6.92 -25.22
N LYS A 349 -50.20 -7.65 -26.36
CA LYS A 349 -49.30 -7.46 -27.49
C LYS A 349 -49.48 -6.07 -28.11
N GLU A 350 -50.73 -5.61 -28.34
CA GLU A 350 -51.05 -4.29 -28.90
C GLU A 350 -50.53 -3.18 -27.94
N TYR A 351 -50.72 -3.34 -26.61
CA TYR A 351 -50.16 -2.45 -25.60
C TYR A 351 -48.65 -2.36 -25.73
N LEU A 352 -47.98 -3.51 -25.97
CA LEU A 352 -46.52 -3.57 -26.13
C LEU A 352 -46.07 -3.02 -27.50
N LEU A 353 -46.91 -2.98 -28.50
CA LEU A 353 -46.59 -2.41 -29.82
C LEU A 353 -46.78 -0.90 -29.89
N ASP A 354 -47.53 -0.33 -28.95
CA ASP A 354 -47.79 1.11 -28.89
C ASP A 354 -46.52 1.89 -28.52
N PRO A 355 -45.99 2.75 -29.43
CA PRO A 355 -44.80 3.54 -29.17
C PRO A 355 -44.95 4.55 -28.02
N THR A 356 -46.15 4.99 -27.73
CA THR A 356 -46.42 5.96 -26.69
C THR A 356 -46.25 5.37 -25.28
N LYS A 357 -46.35 4.03 -25.16
CA LYS A 357 -46.33 3.28 -23.91
C LYS A 357 -44.98 2.59 -23.63
N THR A 358 -43.94 3.04 -24.30
CA THR A 358 -42.62 2.42 -24.16
C THR A 358 -42.02 2.58 -22.75
N ASN A 359 -42.41 3.64 -22.04
CA ASN A 359 -41.94 3.94 -20.70
C ASN A 359 -42.99 3.68 -19.59
N GLU A 360 -44.10 3.02 -19.98
CA GLU A 360 -45.12 2.60 -19.01
C GLU A 360 -44.86 1.15 -18.56
N LEU A 361 -45.20 0.86 -17.33
CA LEU A 361 -45.13 -0.49 -16.78
C LEU A 361 -46.11 -1.41 -17.46
N ILE A 362 -45.69 -2.58 -17.87
CA ILE A 362 -46.57 -3.59 -18.42
C ILE A 362 -47.47 -4.09 -17.29
N PRO A 363 -48.83 -4.11 -17.48
CA PRO A 363 -49.72 -4.64 -16.46
C PRO A 363 -49.46 -6.11 -16.15
N GLY A 364 -48.72 -6.37 -15.02
CA GLY A 364 -48.17 -7.70 -14.71
C GLY A 364 -49.17 -8.73 -14.18
N THR A 365 -50.41 -8.29 -13.84
CA THR A 365 -51.42 -9.16 -13.21
C THR A 365 -52.52 -9.59 -14.17
N LEU A 366 -52.42 -9.33 -15.46
CA LEU A 366 -53.26 -9.92 -16.45
C LEU A 366 -52.90 -11.39 -16.63
N SER A 367 -52.98 -12.20 -15.57
CA SER A 367 -52.58 -13.61 -15.54
C SER A 367 -52.96 -14.29 -16.86
N ILE A 368 -52.11 -14.08 -17.87
CA ILE A 368 -52.07 -14.98 -19.01
C ILE A 368 -51.67 -16.32 -18.37
N ASN A 369 -52.43 -17.34 -18.70
CA ASN A 369 -52.17 -18.69 -18.16
C ASN A 369 -50.89 -19.27 -18.71
N SER A 370 -49.80 -18.48 -18.61
CA SER A 370 -48.47 -18.81 -19.08
C SER A 370 -47.45 -18.24 -18.07
N PRO A 371 -46.92 -19.05 -17.17
CA PRO A 371 -45.90 -18.66 -16.19
C PRO A 371 -44.67 -18.01 -16.85
N ALA A 372 -44.30 -18.46 -18.04
CA ALA A 372 -43.17 -17.94 -18.80
C ALA A 372 -43.37 -16.47 -19.20
N ILE A 373 -44.53 -16.10 -19.68
CA ILE A 373 -44.87 -14.73 -20.07
C ILE A 373 -44.95 -13.84 -18.85
N ASN A 374 -45.58 -14.29 -17.81
CA ASN A 374 -45.69 -13.54 -16.54
C ASN A 374 -44.28 -13.23 -15.93
N SER A 375 -43.39 -14.23 -15.94
CA SER A 375 -42.00 -14.01 -15.48
C SER A 375 -41.21 -13.02 -16.35
N GLN A 376 -41.40 -13.05 -17.68
CA GLN A 376 -40.78 -12.09 -18.58
C GLN A 376 -41.29 -10.67 -18.36
N ILE A 377 -42.61 -10.50 -18.12
CA ILE A 377 -43.24 -9.22 -17.81
C ILE A 377 -42.74 -8.66 -16.50
N GLU A 378 -42.69 -9.49 -15.46
CA GLU A 378 -42.12 -9.08 -14.18
C GLU A 378 -40.67 -8.64 -14.31
N GLY A 379 -39.84 -9.41 -15.02
CA GLY A 379 -38.46 -9.05 -15.32
C GLY A 379 -38.34 -7.73 -16.05
N TYR A 380 -39.16 -7.52 -17.11
CA TYR A 380 -39.18 -6.28 -17.87
C TYR A 380 -39.61 -5.09 -17.01
N ASN A 381 -40.66 -5.22 -16.21
CA ASN A 381 -41.11 -4.15 -15.32
C ASN A 381 -40.04 -3.76 -14.28
N THR A 382 -39.35 -4.74 -13.74
CA THR A 382 -38.23 -4.51 -12.80
C THR A 382 -37.07 -3.77 -13.46
N GLU A 383 -36.72 -4.19 -14.71
CA GLU A 383 -35.67 -3.51 -15.46
C GLU A 383 -36.09 -2.10 -15.92
N LEU A 384 -37.36 -1.92 -16.31
CA LEU A 384 -37.90 -0.62 -16.72
C LEU A 384 -37.90 0.37 -15.55
N GLN A 385 -38.32 -0.05 -14.36
CA GLN A 385 -38.24 0.78 -13.16
C GLN A 385 -36.81 1.21 -12.89
N ARG A 386 -35.88 0.28 -13.01
CA ARG A 386 -34.44 0.58 -12.87
C ARG A 386 -33.94 1.58 -13.91
N TYR A 387 -34.37 1.40 -15.16
CA TYR A 387 -34.06 2.33 -16.24
C TYR A 387 -34.61 3.72 -15.97
N MET A 388 -35.87 3.81 -15.57
CA MET A 388 -36.52 5.10 -15.26
C MET A 388 -35.83 5.80 -14.08
N LYS A 389 -35.45 5.05 -13.02
CA LYS A 389 -34.68 5.57 -11.89
C LYS A 389 -33.31 6.11 -12.30
N LEU A 390 -32.59 5.39 -13.13
CA LEU A 390 -31.26 5.82 -13.61
C LEU A 390 -31.37 6.96 -14.62
N ASN A 391 -32.37 6.96 -15.48
CA ASN A 391 -32.57 7.97 -16.52
C ASN A 391 -32.97 9.34 -15.95
N SER A 392 -33.67 9.37 -14.80
CA SER A 392 -33.99 10.62 -14.09
C SER A 392 -32.78 11.25 -13.37
N GLU A 393 -31.72 10.49 -13.15
CA GLU A 393 -30.55 10.89 -12.34
C GLU A 393 -29.25 11.05 -13.13
N SER A 394 -29.22 10.67 -14.41
CA SER A 394 -28.00 10.65 -15.23
C SER A 394 -28.26 11.12 -16.66
N SER A 395 -27.22 11.51 -17.35
CA SER A 395 -27.28 11.92 -18.75
C SER A 395 -27.60 10.72 -19.68
N GLU A 396 -28.38 10.95 -20.72
CA GLU A 396 -28.75 9.96 -21.76
C GLU A 396 -27.53 9.32 -22.46
N ASN A 397 -26.37 9.92 -22.39
CA ASN A 397 -25.11 9.40 -22.96
C ASN A 397 -24.38 8.38 -22.06
N ASN A 398 -24.95 8.04 -20.90
CA ASN A 398 -24.34 7.04 -20.04
C ASN A 398 -24.41 5.64 -20.66
N PRO A 399 -23.29 4.94 -20.89
CA PRO A 399 -23.26 3.60 -21.50
C PRO A 399 -24.14 2.57 -20.76
N ILE A 400 -24.32 2.73 -19.46
CA ILE A 400 -25.16 1.84 -18.63
C ILE A 400 -26.65 2.04 -18.99
N ILE A 401 -27.08 3.28 -19.17
CA ILE A 401 -28.44 3.62 -19.54
C ILE A 401 -28.72 3.13 -20.96
N GLN A 402 -27.81 3.34 -21.90
CA GLN A 402 -27.92 2.85 -23.27
C GLN A 402 -27.99 1.32 -23.33
N ASN A 403 -27.16 0.63 -22.55
CA ASN A 403 -27.20 -0.82 -22.48
C ASN A 403 -28.51 -1.33 -21.85
N LEU A 404 -29.00 -0.68 -20.80
CA LEU A 404 -30.29 -1.01 -20.20
C LEU A 404 -31.44 -0.74 -21.18
N GLY A 405 -31.42 0.38 -21.86
CA GLY A 405 -32.42 0.73 -22.87
C GLY A 405 -32.44 -0.27 -24.04
N ASN A 406 -31.27 -0.67 -24.53
CA ASN A 406 -31.13 -1.73 -25.54
C ASN A 406 -31.60 -3.10 -25.02
N GLY A 407 -31.29 -3.42 -23.75
CA GLY A 407 -31.76 -4.61 -23.04
C GLY A 407 -33.29 -4.63 -22.98
N LEU A 408 -33.91 -3.53 -22.52
CA LEU A 408 -35.35 -3.36 -22.44
C LEU A 408 -36.03 -3.51 -23.80
N ALA A 409 -35.46 -2.88 -24.83
CA ALA A 409 -35.98 -3.02 -26.20
C ALA A 409 -35.87 -4.46 -26.71
N SER A 410 -34.82 -5.18 -26.34
CA SER A 410 -34.66 -6.60 -26.68
C SER A 410 -35.65 -7.48 -25.88
N THR A 411 -35.79 -7.25 -24.58
CA THR A 411 -36.75 -7.98 -23.75
C THR A 411 -38.17 -7.73 -24.19
N ARG A 412 -38.54 -6.49 -24.54
CA ARG A 412 -39.83 -6.12 -25.10
C ARG A 412 -40.12 -6.87 -26.38
N ARG A 413 -39.17 -6.95 -27.31
CA ARG A 413 -39.29 -7.76 -28.53
C ARG A 413 -39.43 -9.26 -28.25
N SER A 414 -38.69 -9.76 -27.27
CA SER A 414 -38.79 -11.16 -26.84
C SER A 414 -40.15 -11.48 -26.24
N ILE A 415 -40.71 -10.59 -25.42
CA ILE A 415 -42.08 -10.74 -24.89
C ILE A 415 -43.09 -10.76 -26.02
N ILE A 416 -42.99 -9.85 -26.99
CA ILE A 416 -43.89 -9.82 -28.18
C ILE A 416 -43.79 -11.15 -28.94
N ALA A 417 -42.58 -11.65 -29.19
CA ALA A 417 -42.40 -12.91 -29.90
C ALA A 417 -42.95 -14.12 -29.11
N THR A 418 -42.82 -14.11 -27.80
CA THR A 418 -43.40 -15.13 -26.91
C THR A 418 -44.92 -15.07 -26.89
N LEU A 419 -45.51 -13.85 -26.89
CA LEU A 419 -46.93 -13.64 -27.00
C LEU A 419 -47.46 -14.16 -28.33
N ASP A 420 -46.76 -13.88 -29.45
CA ASP A 420 -47.09 -14.39 -30.78
C ASP A 420 -47.10 -15.92 -30.83
N SER A 421 -46.10 -16.56 -30.26
CA SER A 421 -46.03 -18.01 -30.14
C SER A 421 -47.16 -18.58 -29.28
N TYR A 422 -47.47 -17.89 -28.20
CA TYR A 422 -48.56 -18.30 -27.31
C TYR A 422 -49.93 -18.13 -27.95
N ILE A 423 -50.17 -16.99 -28.65
CA ILE A 423 -51.37 -16.75 -29.44
C ILE A 423 -51.52 -17.87 -30.48
N SER A 424 -50.47 -18.20 -31.23
CA SER A 424 -50.49 -19.27 -32.24
C SER A 424 -50.84 -20.61 -31.60
N THR A 425 -50.31 -20.92 -30.44
CA THR A 425 -50.63 -22.16 -29.69
C THR A 425 -52.12 -22.21 -29.29
N LEU A 426 -52.63 -21.11 -28.74
CA LEU A 426 -54.03 -20.99 -28.36
C LEU A 426 -54.94 -21.07 -29.60
N GLN A 427 -54.55 -20.48 -30.75
CA GLN A 427 -55.27 -20.54 -32.00
C GLN A 427 -55.36 -21.96 -32.57
N ILE A 428 -54.25 -22.76 -32.45
CA ILE A 428 -54.27 -24.18 -32.81
C ILE A 428 -55.22 -24.95 -31.94
N GLN A 429 -55.24 -24.73 -30.61
CA GLN A 429 -56.18 -25.37 -29.71
C GLN A 429 -57.60 -24.97 -29.99
N LEU A 430 -57.85 -23.68 -30.26
CA LEU A 430 -59.16 -23.16 -30.64
C LEU A 430 -59.65 -23.78 -31.95
N ALA A 431 -58.74 -23.91 -32.96
CA ALA A 431 -59.09 -24.54 -34.24
C ALA A 431 -59.46 -26.02 -34.08
N ALA A 432 -58.79 -26.76 -33.19
CA ALA A 432 -59.15 -28.15 -32.89
C ALA A 432 -60.54 -28.24 -32.23
N LEU A 433 -60.80 -27.35 -31.22
CA LEU A 433 -62.11 -27.29 -30.54
C LEU A 433 -63.21 -26.87 -31.53
N ARG A 434 -62.99 -25.90 -32.43
CA ARG A 434 -63.93 -25.49 -33.48
C ARG A 434 -64.23 -26.59 -34.50
N LYS A 435 -63.26 -27.48 -34.75
CA LYS A 435 -63.47 -28.65 -35.56
C LYS A 435 -64.48 -29.63 -34.94
N GLU A 436 -64.34 -29.91 -33.64
CA GLU A 436 -65.29 -30.74 -32.88
C GLU A 436 -66.65 -30.09 -32.73
N GLU A 437 -66.73 -28.76 -32.52
CA GLU A 437 -67.93 -27.94 -32.54
C GLU A 437 -68.62 -27.99 -33.90
N ALA A 438 -67.89 -27.94 -35.02
CA ALA A 438 -68.45 -28.03 -36.38
C ALA A 438 -69.04 -29.40 -36.65
N LEU A 439 -68.44 -30.49 -36.19
CA LEU A 439 -69.00 -31.86 -36.31
C LEU A 439 -70.28 -31.97 -35.49
N THR A 440 -70.34 -31.35 -34.27
CA THR A 440 -71.58 -31.35 -33.45
C THR A 440 -72.64 -30.44 -34.08
N ASN A 441 -72.28 -29.26 -34.65
CA ASN A 441 -73.15 -28.38 -35.36
C ASN A 441 -73.74 -28.98 -36.66
N GLN A 442 -72.99 -29.88 -37.33
CA GLN A 442 -73.48 -30.59 -38.49
C GLN A 442 -74.64 -31.56 -38.11
N ARG A 443 -74.66 -32.06 -36.90
CA ARG A 443 -75.72 -32.81 -36.30
C ARG A 443 -76.94 -31.95 -35.89
N ILE A 444 -76.73 -30.68 -35.60
CA ILE A 444 -77.74 -29.67 -35.23
C ILE A 444 -78.31 -28.99 -36.47
N SER A 445 -77.72 -29.17 -37.69
CA SER A 445 -78.10 -28.47 -38.94
C SER A 445 -79.51 -28.81 -39.53
N SER A 446 -80.31 -29.55 -38.83
CA SER A 446 -81.74 -29.76 -39.08
C SER A 446 -82.64 -28.71 -38.34
N VAL A 447 -82.06 -27.75 -37.58
CA VAL A 447 -82.80 -26.77 -36.78
C VAL A 447 -82.91 -25.42 -37.59
N PRO A 448 -84.09 -24.76 -37.52
CA PRO A 448 -84.36 -23.55 -38.26
C PRO A 448 -83.36 -22.44 -38.18
N THR A 449 -83.18 -21.66 -39.21
CA THR A 449 -82.19 -20.57 -39.33
C THR A 449 -82.26 -19.54 -38.21
N GLN A 450 -83.41 -19.36 -37.58
CA GLN A 450 -83.65 -18.46 -36.44
C GLN A 450 -83.02 -18.94 -35.17
N GLU A 451 -82.97 -20.25 -34.89
CA GLU A 451 -82.30 -20.84 -33.70
C GLU A 451 -80.82 -20.65 -33.82
N LYS A 452 -80.22 -20.79 -34.97
CA LYS A 452 -78.81 -20.59 -35.20
C LYS A 452 -78.39 -19.15 -34.89
N GLN A 453 -79.18 -18.18 -35.29
CA GLN A 453 -78.87 -16.73 -35.00
C GLN A 453 -78.94 -16.40 -33.56
N ILE A 454 -79.93 -16.90 -32.80
CA ILE A 454 -80.06 -16.63 -31.36
C ILE A 454 -78.89 -17.33 -30.60
N LEU A 455 -78.57 -18.57 -31.05
CA LEU A 455 -77.43 -19.29 -30.43
C LEU A 455 -76.09 -18.56 -30.60
N ASP A 456 -75.85 -17.92 -31.73
CA ASP A 456 -74.62 -17.14 -31.96
C ASP A 456 -74.58 -15.87 -31.12
N ILE A 457 -75.77 -15.16 -30.92
CA ILE A 457 -75.87 -14.00 -30.04
C ILE A 457 -75.68 -14.44 -28.54
N VAL A 458 -76.35 -15.53 -28.10
CA VAL A 458 -76.22 -16.07 -26.74
C VAL A 458 -74.82 -16.54 -26.50
N ARG A 459 -74.10 -17.08 -27.50
CA ARG A 459 -72.67 -17.39 -27.39
C ARG A 459 -71.84 -16.13 -27.10
N GLN A 460 -72.11 -15.07 -27.89
CA GLN A 460 -71.42 -13.79 -27.65
C GLN A 460 -71.68 -13.22 -26.27
N GLN A 461 -72.91 -13.30 -25.79
CA GLN A 461 -73.28 -12.94 -24.42
C GLN A 461 -72.46 -13.70 -23.42
N LYS A 462 -72.43 -15.02 -23.50
CA LYS A 462 -71.69 -15.90 -22.55
C LYS A 462 -70.20 -15.61 -22.56
N ILE A 463 -69.61 -15.38 -23.76
CA ILE A 463 -68.19 -14.95 -23.85
C ILE A 463 -67.93 -13.69 -23.03
N LYS A 464 -68.80 -12.67 -23.24
CA LYS A 464 -68.60 -11.35 -22.61
C LYS A 464 -68.87 -11.43 -21.11
N GLU A 465 -69.84 -12.24 -20.68
CA GLU A 465 -70.14 -12.49 -19.27
C GLU A 465 -68.99 -13.19 -18.56
N GLU A 466 -68.42 -14.25 -19.14
CA GLU A 466 -67.27 -14.97 -18.56
C GLU A 466 -66.03 -14.08 -18.50
N LEU A 467 -65.80 -13.25 -19.56
CA LEU A 467 -64.70 -12.31 -19.54
C LEU A 467 -64.91 -11.21 -18.47
N TYR A 468 -66.13 -10.71 -18.31
CA TYR A 468 -66.47 -9.75 -17.28
C TYR A 468 -66.25 -10.31 -15.85
N LEU A 469 -66.71 -11.53 -15.58
CA LEU A 469 -66.48 -12.21 -14.30
C LEU A 469 -64.98 -12.48 -14.05
N TYR A 470 -64.24 -12.87 -15.11
CA TYR A 470 -62.81 -13.05 -15.00
C TYR A 470 -62.09 -11.76 -14.64
N LEU A 471 -62.42 -10.65 -15.30
CA LEU A 471 -61.84 -9.34 -15.01
C LEU A 471 -62.23 -8.85 -13.61
N LEU A 472 -63.47 -9.08 -13.21
CA LEU A 472 -63.92 -8.76 -11.84
C LEU A 472 -63.09 -9.51 -10.77
N ASN A 473 -62.89 -10.81 -10.96
CA ASN A 473 -62.06 -11.60 -10.07
C ASN A 473 -60.58 -11.08 -10.05
N LYS A 474 -60.05 -10.71 -11.21
CA LYS A 474 -58.72 -10.13 -11.30
C LYS A 474 -58.59 -8.75 -10.63
N ARG A 475 -59.67 -7.94 -10.70
CA ARG A 475 -59.73 -6.68 -9.98
C ARG A 475 -59.65 -6.89 -8.47
N GLU A 476 -60.42 -7.86 -7.94
CA GLU A 476 -60.41 -8.19 -6.50
C GLU A 476 -59.02 -8.75 -6.08
N GLU A 477 -58.43 -9.63 -6.87
CA GLU A 477 -57.07 -10.15 -6.62
C GLU A 477 -56.03 -9.03 -6.62
N ASN A 478 -56.11 -8.10 -7.57
CA ASN A 478 -55.24 -6.92 -7.60
C ASN A 478 -55.48 -5.97 -6.40
N ALA A 479 -56.72 -5.76 -5.99
CA ALA A 479 -57.05 -4.96 -4.82
C ALA A 479 -56.50 -5.56 -3.52
N ILE A 480 -56.57 -6.89 -3.38
CA ILE A 480 -55.95 -7.62 -2.26
C ILE A 480 -54.42 -7.45 -2.31
N THR A 481 -53.81 -7.57 -3.46
CA THR A 481 -52.37 -7.39 -3.66
C THR A 481 -51.91 -5.99 -3.25
N MET A 482 -52.70 -4.96 -3.60
CA MET A 482 -52.41 -3.57 -3.26
C MET A 482 -52.41 -3.33 -1.73
N VAL A 483 -53.28 -4.01 -1.00
CA VAL A 483 -53.41 -3.88 0.47
C VAL A 483 -52.29 -4.68 1.20
N ILE A 484 -51.94 -5.85 0.67
CA ILE A 484 -50.97 -6.77 1.31
C ILE A 484 -49.53 -6.54 0.79
N THR A 485 -49.26 -5.45 0.05
CA THR A 485 -47.94 -5.19 -0.49
C THR A 485 -46.89 -5.11 0.61
N GLU A 486 -46.04 -6.14 0.69
CA GLU A 486 -44.87 -6.19 1.57
C GLU A 486 -43.59 -5.85 0.79
N SER A 487 -42.58 -5.32 1.49
CA SER A 487 -41.23 -5.11 0.93
C SER A 487 -40.63 -6.42 0.45
N ASN A 488 -39.83 -6.34 -0.63
CA ASN A 488 -39.02 -7.46 -1.14
C ASN A 488 -37.91 -7.88 -0.16
N SER A 489 -37.65 -7.08 0.86
CA SER A 489 -36.64 -7.35 1.86
C SER A 489 -37.26 -7.48 3.25
N ARG A 490 -36.53 -8.20 4.11
CA ARG A 490 -36.81 -8.25 5.54
C ARG A 490 -35.50 -7.95 6.30
N THR A 491 -35.53 -6.95 7.13
CA THR A 491 -34.41 -6.67 8.04
C THR A 491 -34.23 -7.82 9.01
N ILE A 492 -33.05 -8.46 8.99
CA ILE A 492 -32.65 -9.51 9.95
C ILE A 492 -32.10 -8.82 11.20
N ASP A 493 -31.07 -7.97 10.98
CA ASP A 493 -30.43 -7.22 12.04
C ASP A 493 -30.37 -5.75 11.64
N SER A 494 -30.83 -4.87 12.53
CA SER A 494 -30.60 -3.44 12.42
C SER A 494 -29.11 -3.12 12.56
N ALA A 495 -28.71 -1.93 12.18
CA ALA A 495 -27.30 -1.54 12.22
C ALA A 495 -26.71 -1.66 13.64
N TYR A 496 -25.70 -2.50 13.79
CA TYR A 496 -24.99 -2.77 15.04
C TYR A 496 -23.50 -2.95 14.77
N GLY A 497 -22.70 -2.97 15.82
CA GLY A 497 -21.26 -3.25 15.69
C GLY A 497 -20.52 -3.18 17.02
N SER A 498 -19.22 -3.53 16.96
CA SER A 498 -18.36 -3.52 18.15
C SER A 498 -18.22 -2.12 18.75
N PRO A 499 -18.22 -1.99 20.08
CA PRO A 499 -17.86 -0.73 20.75
C PRO A 499 -16.39 -0.36 20.60
N ARG A 500 -15.54 -1.29 20.13
CA ARG A 500 -14.12 -1.04 19.87
C ARG A 500 -13.91 -0.42 18.50
N PRO A 501 -13.08 0.64 18.38
CA PRO A 501 -12.78 1.24 17.10
C PRO A 501 -12.00 0.27 16.21
N VAL A 502 -12.30 0.29 14.91
CA VAL A 502 -11.57 -0.50 13.89
C VAL A 502 -10.34 0.24 13.36
N SER A 503 -10.28 1.57 13.56
CA SER A 503 -9.14 2.41 13.18
C SER A 503 -9.01 3.56 14.19
N PRO A 504 -7.78 4.04 14.48
CA PRO A 504 -6.49 3.48 14.07
C PRO A 504 -6.19 2.15 14.79
N ASN A 505 -5.60 1.19 14.06
CA ASN A 505 -5.11 -0.04 14.69
C ASN A 505 -3.82 0.27 15.46
N THR A 506 -3.94 0.46 16.77
CA THR A 506 -2.83 0.85 17.64
C THR A 506 -1.69 -0.15 17.64
N VAL A 507 -2.00 -1.46 17.57
CA VAL A 507 -0.99 -2.53 17.52
C VAL A 507 -0.22 -2.48 16.21
N LEU A 508 -0.91 -2.30 15.08
CA LEU A 508 -0.27 -2.22 13.76
C LEU A 508 0.63 -0.97 13.68
N ILE A 509 0.14 0.19 14.14
CA ILE A 509 0.91 1.44 14.12
C ILE A 509 2.13 1.33 15.02
N ALA A 510 1.98 0.78 16.23
CA ALA A 510 3.10 0.55 17.15
C ALA A 510 4.11 -0.44 16.54
N GLY A 511 3.65 -1.52 15.89
CA GLY A 511 4.51 -2.47 15.21
C GLY A 511 5.29 -1.85 14.05
N ILE A 512 4.62 -1.05 13.22
CA ILE A 512 5.25 -0.31 12.11
C ILE A 512 6.27 0.71 12.66
N ALA A 513 5.90 1.49 13.66
CA ALA A 513 6.78 2.46 14.30
C ALA A 513 8.03 1.79 14.92
N PHE A 514 7.85 0.63 15.53
CA PHE A 514 8.96 -0.17 16.07
C PHE A 514 9.88 -0.70 14.98
N LEU A 515 9.33 -1.22 13.88
CA LEU A 515 10.10 -1.69 12.73
C LEU A 515 10.90 -0.57 12.06
N PHE A 516 10.29 0.62 11.87
CA PHE A 516 11.01 1.78 11.37
C PHE A 516 12.09 2.25 12.34
N GLY A 517 11.80 2.23 13.65
CA GLY A 517 12.75 2.56 14.69
C GLY A 517 14.00 1.68 14.68
N LEU A 518 13.86 0.40 14.34
CA LEU A 518 14.99 -0.52 14.15
C LEU A 518 15.61 -0.39 12.75
N GLY A 519 14.79 -0.21 11.71
CA GLY A 519 15.25 -0.21 10.32
C GLY A 519 16.07 1.01 9.93
N ILE A 520 15.71 2.21 10.42
CA ILE A 520 16.41 3.46 10.08
C ILE A 520 17.89 3.43 10.52
N PRO A 521 18.23 3.18 11.80
CA PRO A 521 19.65 3.12 12.20
C PRO A 521 20.37 1.96 11.52
N PHE A 522 19.71 0.82 11.32
CA PHE A 522 20.29 -0.29 10.59
C PHE A 522 20.66 0.11 9.16
N LEU A 523 19.76 0.77 8.44
CA LEU A 523 19.99 1.25 7.08
C LEU A 523 21.14 2.26 7.04
N ILE A 524 21.18 3.20 7.99
CA ILE A 524 22.25 4.20 8.07
C ILE A 524 23.59 3.52 8.32
N ILE A 525 23.68 2.58 9.27
CA ILE A 525 24.90 1.84 9.57
C ILE A 525 25.33 1.03 8.35
N TYR A 526 24.41 0.37 7.68
CA TYR A 526 24.66 -0.41 6.46
C TYR A 526 25.20 0.47 5.32
N LEU A 527 24.59 1.64 5.10
CA LEU A 527 25.07 2.61 4.10
C LEU A 527 26.47 3.13 4.43
N ILE A 528 26.74 3.44 5.68
CA ILE A 528 28.09 3.87 6.11
C ILE A 528 29.11 2.76 5.86
N GLN A 529 28.75 1.50 6.10
CA GLN A 529 29.64 0.37 5.85
C GLN A 529 29.92 0.12 4.37
N ILE A 530 28.93 0.34 3.50
CA ILE A 530 29.09 0.23 2.04
C ILE A 530 29.96 1.34 1.51
N LEU A 531 29.79 2.55 2.02
CA LEU A 531 30.54 3.72 1.57
C LEU A 531 31.99 3.75 2.10
N ASP A 532 32.30 2.98 3.15
CA ASP A 532 33.67 2.88 3.68
C ASP A 532 34.48 1.86 2.87
N THR A 533 35.24 2.36 1.95
CA THR A 533 36.12 1.57 1.04
C THR A 533 37.52 1.36 1.59
N THR A 534 37.80 1.78 2.82
CA THR A 534 39.14 1.67 3.40
C THR A 534 39.48 0.25 3.88
N ILE A 535 40.78 -0.08 3.92
CA ILE A 535 41.25 -1.36 4.47
C ILE A 535 40.96 -1.43 5.98
N ARG A 536 40.35 -2.54 6.38
CA ARG A 536 39.86 -2.75 7.74
C ARG A 536 40.69 -3.74 8.57
N GLY A 537 41.70 -4.37 7.99
CA GLY A 537 42.52 -5.32 8.69
C GLY A 537 43.38 -6.23 7.80
N ARG A 538 44.04 -7.19 8.44
CA ARG A 538 44.93 -8.16 7.83
C ARG A 538 44.26 -8.98 6.72
N LYS A 539 43.02 -9.40 6.91
CA LYS A 539 42.29 -10.22 5.94
C LYS A 539 42.13 -9.53 4.59
N ASP A 540 41.88 -8.23 4.56
CA ASP A 540 41.76 -7.46 3.32
C ASP A 540 43.06 -7.49 2.51
N ILE A 541 44.24 -7.61 3.19
CA ILE A 541 45.54 -7.68 2.58
C ILE A 541 45.80 -9.09 2.04
N GLU A 542 45.61 -10.12 2.90
CA GLU A 542 45.89 -11.52 2.55
C GLU A 542 45.01 -12.08 1.45
N ASP A 543 43.75 -11.65 1.41
CA ASP A 543 42.80 -12.09 0.37
C ASP A 543 43.11 -11.45 -1.01
N ASN A 544 43.75 -10.26 -1.07
CA ASN A 544 43.94 -9.49 -2.27
C ASN A 544 45.39 -9.35 -2.76
N LEU A 545 46.38 -9.68 -1.92
CA LEU A 545 47.79 -9.53 -2.26
C LEU A 545 48.53 -10.85 -2.09
N SER A 546 49.34 -11.20 -3.10
CA SER A 546 50.19 -12.39 -3.07
C SER A 546 51.56 -12.15 -2.42
N ALA A 547 51.88 -10.90 -2.11
CA ALA A 547 53.14 -10.54 -1.46
C ALA A 547 53.19 -11.02 -0.01
N PRO A 548 54.35 -11.52 0.50
CA PRO A 548 54.50 -11.99 1.86
C PRO A 548 54.09 -10.94 2.89
N PHE A 549 53.25 -11.33 3.86
CA PHE A 549 52.84 -10.49 4.96
C PHE A 549 53.75 -10.68 6.18
N LEU A 550 54.43 -9.60 6.60
CA LEU A 550 55.38 -9.65 7.72
C LEU A 550 54.77 -9.49 9.10
N GLY A 551 53.62 -8.78 9.19
CA GLY A 551 52.94 -8.57 10.43
C GLY A 551 52.15 -7.28 10.50
N ASP A 552 51.38 -7.14 11.56
CA ASP A 552 50.56 -5.96 11.87
C ASP A 552 51.16 -5.19 13.09
N ILE A 553 51.22 -3.88 12.96
CA ILE A 553 51.68 -2.95 13.98
C ILE A 553 50.46 -2.28 14.60
N PRO A 554 50.17 -2.47 15.91
CA PRO A 554 49.01 -1.85 16.56
C PRO A 554 49.11 -0.33 16.53
N GLN A 555 47.91 0.31 16.57
CA GLN A 555 47.82 1.75 16.67
C GLN A 555 48.42 2.21 18.01
N TYR A 556 49.45 3.04 17.96
CA TYR A 556 50.09 3.61 19.14
C TYR A 556 49.45 4.96 19.53
N SER A 557 48.98 5.07 20.75
CA SER A 557 48.31 6.28 21.30
C SER A 557 49.12 6.94 22.42
N GLY A 558 50.31 6.39 22.80
CA GLY A 558 51.14 6.89 23.90
C GLY A 558 52.06 8.01 23.47
N GLU A 559 52.86 8.49 24.44
CA GLU A 559 53.90 9.50 24.18
C GLU A 559 55.03 8.94 23.35
N LYS A 560 55.39 9.65 22.27
CA LYS A 560 56.56 9.34 21.43
C LYS A 560 57.80 9.88 22.07
N GLN A 561 58.86 9.04 22.15
CA GLN A 561 60.20 9.52 22.44
C GLN A 561 60.68 10.46 21.30
N GLN A 562 61.88 10.95 21.40
CA GLN A 562 62.46 11.89 20.42
C GLN A 562 62.17 11.43 18.97
N GLY A 563 61.40 12.21 18.27
CA GLY A 563 60.90 11.87 16.90
C GLY A 563 59.78 10.82 16.90
N SER A 564 59.94 9.73 16.13
CA SER A 564 58.94 8.66 15.93
C SER A 564 59.29 7.35 16.64
N PHE A 565 60.33 7.37 17.48
CA PHE A 565 60.79 6.17 18.18
C PHE A 565 59.87 5.80 19.35
N VAL A 566 59.44 4.55 19.40
CA VAL A 566 58.61 3.94 20.43
C VAL A 566 59.26 2.70 21.03
N VAL A 567 59.94 1.92 20.17
CA VAL A 567 60.62 0.70 20.58
C VAL A 567 61.76 1.01 21.57
N ARG A 568 61.75 0.30 22.72
CA ARG A 568 62.77 0.36 23.77
C ARG A 568 63.45 -0.99 23.92
N GLU A 569 64.71 -0.99 24.46
CA GLU A 569 65.51 -2.18 24.64
C GLU A 569 64.80 -3.26 25.46
N ASN A 570 64.13 -2.87 26.54
CA ASN A 570 63.35 -3.76 27.40
C ASN A 570 61.84 -3.51 27.31
N GLY A 571 61.33 -2.85 26.21
CA GLY A 571 59.94 -2.57 26.05
C GLY A 571 59.13 -3.85 25.86
N ARG A 572 58.05 -4.00 26.66
CA ARG A 572 57.09 -5.11 26.59
C ARG A 572 55.75 -4.66 26.03
N ASP A 573 55.71 -3.46 25.50
CA ASP A 573 54.50 -2.92 24.90
C ASP A 573 54.11 -3.62 23.58
N PRO A 574 52.85 -3.66 23.19
CA PRO A 574 52.37 -4.38 21.99
C PRO A 574 53.08 -3.94 20.67
N VAL A 575 53.49 -2.68 20.60
CA VAL A 575 54.21 -2.16 19.41
C VAL A 575 55.63 -2.70 19.34
N SER A 576 56.36 -2.69 20.45
CA SER A 576 57.70 -3.27 20.55
C SER A 576 57.70 -4.76 20.20
N GLU A 577 56.69 -5.52 20.67
CA GLU A 577 56.54 -6.93 20.33
C GLU A 577 56.21 -7.13 18.85
N ALA A 578 55.36 -6.32 18.26
CA ALA A 578 55.03 -6.37 16.85
C ALA A 578 56.30 -6.19 15.96
N PHE A 579 57.15 -5.23 16.32
CA PHE A 579 58.43 -5.04 15.60
C PHE A 579 59.42 -6.20 15.80
N ARG A 580 59.44 -6.84 16.97
CA ARG A 580 60.26 -8.06 17.19
C ARG A 580 59.77 -9.21 16.33
N MET A 581 58.44 -9.37 16.22
CA MET A 581 57.84 -10.39 15.32
C MET A 581 58.12 -10.10 13.88
N ILE A 582 57.96 -8.87 13.40
CA ILE A 582 58.33 -8.45 12.04
C ILE A 582 59.78 -8.79 11.73
N ARG A 583 60.72 -8.45 12.62
CA ARG A 583 62.15 -8.82 12.50
C ARG A 583 62.34 -10.34 12.39
N SER A 584 61.64 -11.13 13.22
CA SER A 584 61.70 -12.59 13.20
C SER A 584 61.18 -13.13 11.86
N ASN A 585 60.04 -12.62 11.37
CA ASN A 585 59.44 -13.03 10.09
C ASN A 585 60.31 -12.68 8.89
N MET A 586 61.05 -11.57 8.95
CA MET A 586 62.07 -11.22 7.92
C MET A 586 63.19 -12.25 7.81
N ASN A 587 63.63 -12.84 8.94
CA ASN A 587 64.65 -13.88 8.94
C ASN A 587 64.19 -15.15 8.18
N PHE A 588 62.89 -15.48 8.23
CA PHE A 588 62.34 -16.61 7.49
C PHE A 588 62.31 -16.37 5.97
N MET A 589 62.20 -15.10 5.57
CA MET A 589 62.23 -14.75 4.14
C MET A 589 63.63 -14.94 3.52
N ASN A 590 64.64 -14.97 4.35
CA ASN A 590 66.06 -15.04 3.91
C ASN A 590 66.51 -16.47 3.58
N LEU A 591 65.69 -17.49 3.78
CA LEU A 591 66.02 -18.88 3.57
C LEU A 591 66.30 -19.15 2.07
N GLY A 592 67.57 -18.96 1.61
CA GLY A 592 68.02 -19.36 0.30
C GLY A 592 68.36 -18.22 -0.70
N LYS A 593 68.27 -16.93 -0.33
CA LYS A 593 68.43 -15.80 -1.26
C LYS A 593 69.57 -14.80 -0.96
N GLY A 594 70.50 -15.09 -0.03
CA GLY A 594 71.58 -14.18 0.38
C GLY A 594 71.24 -13.33 1.65
N GLU A 595 72.25 -12.62 2.20
CA GLU A 595 72.09 -11.85 3.45
C GLU A 595 71.32 -10.52 3.17
N ILE A 596 70.20 -10.29 3.86
CA ILE A 596 69.45 -9.03 3.78
C ILE A 596 70.21 -8.01 4.62
N LYS A 597 70.81 -7.03 4.01
CA LYS A 597 71.48 -5.91 4.65
C LYS A 597 70.76 -4.58 4.46
N VAL A 598 70.21 -4.34 3.27
CA VAL A 598 69.53 -3.09 2.93
C VAL A 598 68.03 -3.31 2.86
N ILE A 599 67.34 -2.64 3.73
CA ILE A 599 65.84 -2.73 3.86
C ILE A 599 65.27 -1.37 3.54
N MET A 600 64.47 -1.28 2.49
CA MET A 600 63.77 -0.07 2.11
C MET A 600 62.31 -0.11 2.61
N ILE A 601 61.83 0.99 3.13
CA ILE A 601 60.45 1.15 3.58
C ILE A 601 59.72 2.17 2.71
N THR A 602 58.61 1.74 2.06
CA THR A 602 57.77 2.57 1.20
C THR A 602 56.28 2.36 1.50
N SER A 603 55.39 3.05 0.80
CA SER A 603 53.91 2.90 0.92
C SER A 603 53.17 3.43 -0.31
N SER A 604 51.86 3.19 -0.42
CA SER A 604 51.05 3.83 -1.45
C SER A 604 50.92 5.33 -1.22
N ASN A 605 50.53 5.73 -0.03
CA ASN A 605 50.12 7.09 0.30
C ASN A 605 51.03 7.76 1.32
N PRO A 606 51.12 9.10 1.33
CA PRO A 606 51.68 9.84 2.46
C PRO A 606 50.91 9.49 3.75
N HIS A 607 51.59 9.64 4.89
CA HIS A 607 51.05 9.38 6.22
C HIS A 607 50.71 7.91 6.54
N ALA A 608 51.08 6.95 5.67
CA ALA A 608 50.95 5.52 5.99
C ALA A 608 51.84 5.07 7.17
N GLY A 609 52.77 5.90 7.60
CA GLY A 609 53.66 5.62 8.74
C GLY A 609 55.01 5.02 8.37
N LYS A 610 55.48 5.27 7.13
CA LYS A 610 56.84 4.80 6.68
C LYS A 610 57.93 5.14 7.70
N THR A 611 58.09 6.45 7.98
CA THR A 611 59.11 6.92 8.93
C THR A 611 58.96 6.30 10.35
N PHE A 612 57.71 6.06 10.78
CA PHE A 612 57.46 5.36 12.01
C PHE A 612 57.94 3.90 11.95
N VAL A 613 57.69 3.21 10.85
CA VAL A 613 58.11 1.84 10.63
C VAL A 613 59.66 1.80 10.49
N SER A 614 60.27 2.71 9.71
CA SER A 614 61.70 2.79 9.48
C SER A 614 62.48 2.97 10.76
N THR A 615 62.06 3.96 11.59
CA THR A 615 62.76 4.31 12.84
C THR A 615 62.65 3.18 13.86
N ASN A 616 61.47 2.59 14.06
CA ASN A 616 61.26 1.54 15.05
C ASN A 616 61.86 0.18 14.63
N LEU A 617 61.87 -0.11 13.34
CA LEU A 617 62.52 -1.29 12.80
C LEU A 617 64.03 -1.15 12.97
N ALA A 618 64.64 0.02 12.65
CA ALA A 618 66.05 0.31 12.88
C ALA A 618 66.44 0.12 14.34
N MET A 619 65.63 0.69 15.27
CA MET A 619 65.83 0.50 16.71
C MET A 619 65.73 -0.95 17.10
N THR A 620 64.75 -1.70 16.57
CA THR A 620 64.59 -3.14 16.86
C THR A 620 65.76 -3.99 16.44
N PHE A 621 66.46 -3.65 15.34
CA PHE A 621 67.75 -4.28 14.99
C PHE A 621 68.90 -3.80 15.88
N ALA A 622 68.98 -2.50 16.23
CA ALA A 622 70.03 -1.96 17.09
C ALA A 622 70.03 -2.55 18.51
N THR A 623 68.83 -2.85 19.06
CA THR A 623 68.67 -3.50 20.38
C THR A 623 69.26 -4.92 20.44
N THR A 624 69.51 -5.55 19.32
CA THR A 624 70.17 -6.87 19.24
C THR A 624 71.67 -6.80 19.18
N GLY A 625 72.27 -5.63 19.40
CA GLY A 625 73.72 -5.40 19.35
C GLY A 625 74.30 -5.31 17.92
N LYS A 626 73.43 -5.26 16.90
CA LYS A 626 73.81 -5.08 15.48
C LYS A 626 73.99 -3.61 15.15
N LYS A 627 75.05 -3.28 14.41
CA LYS A 627 75.29 -1.92 13.92
C LYS A 627 74.28 -1.60 12.80
N VAL A 628 73.44 -0.59 13.03
CA VAL A 628 72.37 -0.19 12.13
C VAL A 628 72.53 1.28 11.70
N VAL A 629 72.29 1.58 10.49
CA VAL A 629 72.13 2.95 10.00
C VAL A 629 70.79 3.15 9.35
N ILE A 630 70.09 4.22 9.68
CA ILE A 630 68.88 4.65 8.99
C ILE A 630 69.15 5.88 8.11
N MET A 631 68.70 5.84 6.88
CA MET A 631 68.86 6.91 5.90
C MET A 631 67.51 7.54 5.52
N ASP A 632 67.44 8.85 5.59
CA ASP A 632 66.30 9.64 5.08
C ASP A 632 66.44 9.90 3.57
N LEU A 633 65.92 8.99 2.72
CA LEU A 633 65.89 9.16 1.26
C LEU A 633 64.64 9.85 0.75
N ASP A 634 63.71 10.30 1.64
CA ASP A 634 62.66 11.22 1.24
C ASP A 634 63.23 12.66 1.14
N LEU A 635 64.08 12.86 0.12
CA LEU A 635 64.77 14.14 -0.14
C LEU A 635 63.79 15.30 -0.47
N ARG A 636 62.54 14.95 -0.77
CA ARG A 636 61.47 15.92 -1.08
C ARG A 636 60.85 16.49 0.22
N ARG A 637 60.40 15.59 1.11
CA ARG A 637 59.69 15.98 2.33
C ARG A 637 60.61 16.03 3.57
N ARG A 638 61.70 15.23 3.54
CA ARG A 638 62.66 15.12 4.65
C ARG A 638 61.97 14.82 5.97
N THR A 639 61.05 13.85 5.93
CA THR A 639 60.14 13.61 7.08
C THR A 639 60.91 13.16 8.32
N LEU A 640 61.84 12.21 8.19
CA LEU A 640 62.65 11.73 9.31
C LEU A 640 63.50 12.85 9.86
N SER A 641 64.24 13.60 8.97
CA SER A 641 65.09 14.73 9.36
C SER A 641 64.34 15.79 10.16
N LYS A 642 63.13 16.17 9.70
CA LYS A 642 62.27 17.16 10.39
C LYS A 642 61.82 16.66 11.76
N GLN A 643 61.38 15.38 11.88
CA GLN A 643 60.92 14.81 13.13
C GLN A 643 62.02 14.71 14.18
N MET A 644 63.26 14.54 13.75
CA MET A 644 64.42 14.49 14.61
C MET A 644 65.01 15.86 14.96
N GLY A 645 64.39 16.96 14.49
CA GLY A 645 64.86 18.31 14.73
C GLY A 645 65.99 18.77 13.82
N HIS A 646 66.36 17.99 12.81
CA HIS A 646 67.43 18.23 11.85
C HIS A 646 66.94 18.67 10.45
N GLY A 647 65.72 19.19 10.37
CA GLY A 647 65.11 19.65 9.09
C GLY A 647 65.84 20.84 8.47
N GLY A 648 66.68 21.59 9.20
CA GLY A 648 67.50 22.72 8.75
C GLY A 648 68.97 22.39 8.46
N ASP A 649 69.36 21.11 8.73
CA ASP A 649 70.75 20.73 8.52
C ASP A 649 71.17 20.79 7.06
N THR A 650 72.35 21.33 6.80
CA THR A 650 72.88 21.41 5.43
C THR A 650 73.69 20.13 5.07
N ASN A 651 74.26 19.47 6.06
CA ASN A 651 75.05 18.25 5.87
C ASN A 651 74.13 17.01 5.98
N GLY A 652 74.01 16.29 4.88
CA GLY A 652 73.20 15.08 4.75
C GLY A 652 73.47 14.39 3.43
N ILE A 653 72.55 13.47 3.09
CA ILE A 653 72.63 12.65 1.85
C ILE A 653 72.72 13.56 0.61
N SER A 654 71.90 14.59 0.52
CA SER A 654 71.88 15.49 -0.60
C SER A 654 73.28 16.21 -0.82
N SER A 655 73.91 16.65 0.28
CA SER A 655 75.23 17.29 0.22
C SER A 655 76.33 16.31 -0.13
N TYR A 656 76.23 15.07 0.32
CA TYR A 656 77.16 14.02 -0.04
C TYR A 656 77.06 13.68 -1.55
N LEU A 657 75.87 13.43 -2.03
CA LEU A 657 75.61 13.11 -3.42
C LEU A 657 76.04 14.24 -4.38
N SER A 658 75.95 15.48 -3.95
CA SER A 658 76.41 16.64 -4.70
C SER A 658 77.95 16.79 -4.66
N GLY A 659 78.73 16.00 -3.91
CA GLY A 659 80.14 16.09 -3.79
C GLY A 659 80.73 17.12 -2.79
N ASN A 660 79.83 17.74 -2.04
CA ASN A 660 80.18 18.83 -1.15
C ASN A 660 80.59 18.41 0.28
N THR A 661 80.40 17.12 0.60
CA THR A 661 80.63 16.63 1.99
C THR A 661 81.09 15.19 1.93
N GLU A 662 81.97 14.79 2.83
CA GLU A 662 82.48 13.41 2.99
C GLU A 662 81.52 12.56 3.80
N LEU A 663 81.61 11.22 3.66
CA LEU A 663 80.68 10.27 4.31
C LEU A 663 80.68 10.39 5.88
N GLN A 664 81.83 10.60 6.45
CA GLN A 664 81.96 10.66 7.90
C GLN A 664 81.19 11.89 8.52
N ALA A 665 81.13 12.97 7.78
CA ALA A 665 80.49 14.20 8.23
C ALA A 665 78.91 14.13 8.20
N ILE A 666 78.36 13.19 7.42
CA ILE A 666 76.88 13.03 7.33
C ILE A 666 76.31 11.98 8.25
N ILE A 667 77.20 11.08 8.82
CA ILE A 667 76.78 10.06 9.77
C ILE A 667 76.62 10.68 11.16
N ARG A 668 75.47 10.61 11.75
CA ARG A 668 75.17 11.09 13.08
C ARG A 668 74.85 9.97 14.03
N LYS A 669 75.45 9.89 15.20
CA LYS A 669 75.12 8.91 16.27
C LYS A 669 73.77 9.24 16.84
N SER A 670 72.92 8.20 16.98
CA SER A 670 71.68 8.36 17.70
C SER A 670 71.93 8.49 19.19
N LYS A 671 71.17 9.37 19.86
CA LYS A 671 71.16 9.47 21.34
C LYS A 671 70.40 8.32 22.01
N LEU A 672 69.72 7.49 21.24
CA LEU A 672 68.79 6.46 21.70
C LEU A 672 69.45 5.06 21.83
N SER A 673 70.47 4.80 21.02
CA SER A 673 71.27 3.55 21.04
C SER A 673 72.67 3.75 20.46
N GLU A 674 73.68 3.17 21.09
CA GLU A 674 75.08 3.21 20.64
C GLU A 674 75.27 2.48 19.28
N ASN A 675 74.34 1.55 18.98
CA ASN A 675 74.38 0.73 17.75
C ASN A 675 73.59 1.32 16.62
N LEU A 676 72.96 2.53 16.76
CA LEU A 676 72.13 3.17 15.78
C LEU A 676 72.76 4.49 15.33
N ASP A 677 73.07 4.59 14.05
CA ASP A 677 73.45 5.83 13.41
C ASP A 677 72.38 6.32 12.43
N ILE A 678 72.32 7.63 12.19
CA ILE A 678 71.28 8.26 11.36
C ILE A 678 71.97 9.13 10.31
N ILE A 679 71.55 9.03 9.06
CA ILE A 679 71.94 9.90 7.95
C ILE A 679 70.73 10.70 7.51
N TYR A 680 70.74 11.99 7.78
CA TYR A 680 69.65 12.87 7.41
C TYR A 680 69.63 13.23 5.91
N ALA A 681 68.51 13.68 5.37
CA ALA A 681 68.34 14.02 3.98
C ALA A 681 69.26 15.20 3.56
N GLY A 682 69.57 16.14 4.48
CA GLY A 682 70.33 17.34 4.18
C GLY A 682 69.50 18.45 3.50
N ILE A 683 70.09 19.23 2.58
CA ILE A 683 69.38 20.31 1.89
C ILE A 683 68.32 19.75 0.94
N GLN A 684 67.20 20.43 0.80
CA GLN A 684 66.18 20.03 -0.16
C GLN A 684 66.69 20.19 -1.57
N SER A 685 66.71 19.07 -2.31
CA SER A 685 67.22 19.07 -3.69
C SER A 685 66.13 19.43 -4.68
N PRO A 686 66.47 20.20 -5.77
CA PRO A 686 65.50 20.42 -6.87
C PRO A 686 65.30 19.17 -7.72
N ASN A 687 66.32 18.27 -7.84
CA ASN A 687 66.28 17.06 -8.67
C ASN A 687 66.56 15.77 -7.84
N PRO A 688 65.66 15.40 -6.95
CA PRO A 688 65.90 14.23 -6.05
C PRO A 688 66.07 12.92 -6.80
N SER A 689 65.28 12.65 -7.81
CA SER A 689 65.32 11.40 -8.59
C SER A 689 66.69 11.18 -9.29
N GLU A 690 67.29 12.23 -9.86
CA GLU A 690 68.61 12.13 -10.50
C GLU A 690 69.74 11.93 -9.50
N MET A 691 69.62 12.55 -8.33
CA MET A 691 70.59 12.31 -7.25
C MET A 691 70.55 10.88 -6.76
N LEU A 692 69.34 10.31 -6.62
CA LEU A 692 69.16 8.91 -6.25
C LEU A 692 69.64 7.93 -7.31
N LEU A 693 69.67 8.30 -8.59
CA LEU A 693 70.23 7.53 -9.72
C LEU A 693 71.69 7.62 -9.81
N SER A 694 72.40 8.54 -9.13
CA SER A 694 73.83 8.80 -9.27
C SER A 694 74.65 7.57 -8.80
N GLN A 695 75.80 7.40 -9.44
CA GLN A 695 76.78 6.38 -9.05
C GLN A 695 77.24 6.55 -7.59
N ARG A 696 77.32 7.81 -7.12
CA ARG A 696 77.65 8.14 -5.73
C ARG A 696 76.64 7.54 -4.69
N MET A 697 75.42 7.31 -5.10
CA MET A 697 74.47 6.66 -4.23
C MET A 697 74.78 5.15 -4.09
N GLU A 698 75.28 4.53 -5.14
CA GLU A 698 75.70 3.12 -5.11
C GLU A 698 76.99 2.95 -4.28
N GLU A 699 77.96 3.87 -4.47
CA GLU A 699 79.22 3.92 -3.69
C GLU A 699 78.92 4.13 -2.20
N LEU A 700 78.01 5.05 -1.87
CA LEU A 700 77.53 5.27 -0.48
C LEU A 700 76.96 3.95 0.12
N THR A 701 76.06 3.32 -0.59
CA THR A 701 75.40 2.10 -0.11
C THR A 701 76.39 0.96 0.03
N ALA A 702 77.35 0.79 -0.87
CA ALA A 702 78.42 -0.19 -0.83
C ALA A 702 79.34 0.02 0.38
N GLU A 703 79.75 1.24 0.65
CA GLU A 703 80.56 1.61 1.80
C GLU A 703 79.86 1.40 3.12
N LEU A 704 78.52 1.75 3.20
CA LEU A 704 77.72 1.45 4.37
C LEU A 704 77.46 -0.04 4.61
N LYS A 705 77.39 -0.88 3.55
CA LYS A 705 77.27 -2.36 3.65
C LYS A 705 78.53 -3.00 4.27
N LEU A 706 79.69 -2.33 4.22
CA LEU A 706 80.95 -2.78 4.85
C LEU A 706 81.00 -2.41 6.38
N ARG A 707 80.30 -1.31 6.77
CA ARG A 707 80.41 -0.77 8.13
C ARG A 707 79.25 -1.22 9.05
N TYR A 708 78.07 -1.47 8.43
CA TYR A 708 76.79 -1.78 9.13
C TYR A 708 76.26 -3.15 8.86
N ASN A 709 75.58 -3.74 9.82
CA ASN A 709 74.91 -5.02 9.64
C ASN A 709 73.59 -4.82 8.87
N TYR A 710 72.89 -3.68 9.16
CA TYR A 710 71.64 -3.31 8.52
C TYR A 710 71.64 -1.85 8.13
N ILE A 711 71.10 -1.57 6.98
CA ILE A 711 70.86 -0.24 6.40
C ILE A 711 69.37 -0.10 6.19
N ILE A 712 68.72 0.80 6.93
CA ILE A 712 67.29 1.03 6.79
C ILE A 712 67.08 2.31 5.96
N ILE A 713 66.29 2.22 4.91
CA ILE A 713 66.00 3.33 4.01
C ILE A 713 64.55 3.79 4.24
N ASP A 714 64.38 5.02 4.72
CA ASP A 714 63.08 5.71 4.75
C ASP A 714 62.86 6.39 3.39
N SER A 715 61.97 5.78 2.56
CA SER A 715 61.79 6.20 1.17
C SER A 715 60.49 7.00 1.01
N THR A 716 60.28 7.53 -0.21
CA THR A 716 59.01 8.23 -0.61
C THR A 716 57.87 7.25 -0.86
N PRO A 717 56.59 7.71 -0.90
CA PRO A 717 55.47 6.88 -1.29
C PRO A 717 55.60 6.44 -2.77
N ALA A 718 55.49 5.16 -3.02
CA ALA A 718 55.74 4.52 -4.33
C ALA A 718 54.73 4.93 -5.42
N MET A 719 53.47 5.19 -5.01
CA MET A 719 52.43 5.63 -5.95
C MET A 719 52.47 7.13 -6.25
N ALA A 720 53.15 7.91 -5.45
CA ALA A 720 53.17 9.37 -5.58
C ALA A 720 54.36 9.85 -6.47
N VAL A 721 55.52 9.16 -6.39
CA VAL A 721 56.78 9.57 -7.10
C VAL A 721 57.62 8.34 -7.42
N ALA A 722 58.39 8.44 -8.49
CA ALA A 722 59.27 7.35 -8.98
C ALA A 722 60.46 7.08 -8.04
N ASP A 723 60.79 7.95 -7.11
CA ASP A 723 61.95 7.90 -6.25
C ASP A 723 62.09 6.58 -5.48
N ALA A 724 60.93 6.02 -5.01
CA ALA A 724 60.87 4.73 -4.31
C ALA A 724 61.30 3.57 -5.22
N ILE A 725 60.84 3.56 -6.48
CA ILE A 725 61.20 2.53 -7.48
C ILE A 725 62.70 2.64 -7.86
N ILE A 726 63.20 3.89 -7.98
CA ILE A 726 64.60 4.16 -8.26
C ILE A 726 65.50 3.66 -7.11
N THR A 727 65.06 3.88 -5.89
CA THR A 727 65.80 3.51 -4.68
C THR A 727 65.81 2.01 -4.45
N ASP A 728 64.82 1.27 -4.93
CA ASP A 728 64.67 -0.18 -4.75
C ASP A 728 65.85 -0.97 -5.31
N ARG A 729 66.55 -0.47 -6.35
CA ARG A 729 67.77 -1.08 -6.85
C ARG A 729 68.90 -1.25 -5.82
N LEU A 730 68.88 -0.49 -4.74
CA LEU A 730 69.82 -0.53 -3.64
C LEU A 730 69.41 -1.53 -2.55
N ALA A 731 68.14 -1.93 -2.53
CA ALA A 731 67.50 -2.68 -1.45
C ALA A 731 67.58 -4.19 -1.67
N ASP A 732 67.90 -4.95 -0.64
CA ASP A 732 67.81 -6.41 -0.63
C ASP A 732 66.38 -6.87 -0.28
N LEU A 733 65.64 -6.02 0.43
CA LEU A 733 64.22 -6.21 0.79
C LEU A 733 63.49 -4.88 0.78
N SER A 734 62.29 -4.84 0.17
CA SER A 734 61.40 -3.68 0.15
C SER A 734 60.14 -3.96 0.94
N ILE A 735 59.94 -3.20 2.04
CA ILE A 735 58.80 -3.30 2.92
C ILE A 735 57.74 -2.27 2.50
N TYR A 736 56.57 -2.75 2.07
CA TYR A 736 55.47 -1.91 1.68
C TYR A 736 54.49 -1.73 2.85
N VAL A 737 54.36 -0.49 3.31
CA VAL A 737 53.54 -0.17 4.47
C VAL A 737 52.13 0.20 4.05
N VAL A 738 51.19 -0.59 4.45
CA VAL A 738 49.74 -0.35 4.34
C VAL A 738 49.21 0.15 5.67
N ARG A 739 48.39 1.15 5.68
CA ARG A 739 47.81 1.66 6.92
C ARG A 739 46.31 1.39 6.99
N GLU A 740 45.84 0.76 8.09
CA GLU A 740 44.41 0.55 8.35
C GLU A 740 43.64 1.87 8.40
N GLY A 741 42.49 1.92 7.74
CA GLY A 741 41.63 3.10 7.70
C GLY A 741 42.14 4.26 6.84
N LEU A 742 43.28 4.12 6.13
CA LEU A 742 43.82 5.14 5.26
C LEU A 742 43.85 4.73 3.79
N LEU A 743 44.28 3.48 3.51
CA LEU A 743 44.36 2.98 2.15
C LEU A 743 42.99 2.50 1.66
N ASP A 744 42.59 2.95 0.46
CA ASP A 744 41.41 2.44 -0.21
C ASP A 744 41.67 1.05 -0.77
N ARG A 745 40.75 0.11 -0.56
CA ARG A 745 40.84 -1.27 -1.10
C ARG A 745 41.00 -1.31 -2.61
N ARG A 746 40.43 -0.34 -3.31
CA ARG A 746 40.57 -0.19 -4.77
C ARG A 746 42.02 0.02 -5.23
N GLN A 747 42.95 0.37 -4.35
CA GLN A 747 44.38 0.51 -4.64
C GLN A 747 45.16 -0.81 -4.43
N LEU A 748 44.54 -1.85 -3.84
CA LEU A 748 45.21 -3.16 -3.67
C LEU A 748 45.62 -3.82 -4.98
N PRO A 749 44.85 -3.80 -6.07
CA PRO A 749 45.28 -4.32 -7.36
C PRO A 749 46.52 -3.62 -7.91
N ASP A 750 46.71 -2.33 -7.63
CA ASP A 750 47.90 -1.60 -8.06
C ASP A 750 49.15 -2.06 -7.28
N ILE A 751 48.99 -2.34 -5.97
CA ILE A 751 50.08 -2.91 -5.15
C ILE A 751 50.40 -4.32 -5.63
N GLU A 752 49.37 -5.13 -5.91
CA GLU A 752 49.54 -6.50 -6.46
C GLU A 752 50.28 -6.47 -7.81
N ARG A 753 49.94 -5.47 -8.66
CA ARG A 753 50.66 -5.28 -9.94
C ARG A 753 52.11 -4.95 -9.71
N LEU A 754 52.49 -4.06 -8.78
CA LEU A 754 53.88 -3.75 -8.46
C LEU A 754 54.68 -5.00 -8.03
N TYR A 755 54.02 -5.89 -7.27
CA TYR A 755 54.61 -7.15 -6.83
C TYR A 755 54.77 -8.14 -7.98
N ARG A 756 53.76 -8.35 -8.81
CA ARG A 756 53.82 -9.29 -9.94
C ARG A 756 54.78 -8.85 -11.06
N GLU A 757 54.80 -7.56 -11.34
CA GLU A 757 55.73 -6.97 -12.30
C GLU A 757 57.17 -6.89 -11.77
N LYS A 758 57.42 -7.33 -10.54
CA LYS A 758 58.74 -7.25 -9.87
C LYS A 758 59.36 -5.86 -9.91
N LYS A 759 58.49 -4.81 -9.73
CA LYS A 759 58.98 -3.41 -9.64
C LYS A 759 59.76 -3.15 -8.36
N PHE A 760 59.58 -4.01 -7.36
CA PHE A 760 60.32 -4.01 -6.11
C PHE A 760 60.97 -5.40 -5.90
N HIS A 761 62.23 -5.39 -5.51
CA HIS A 761 62.99 -6.60 -5.20
C HIS A 761 62.56 -7.14 -3.83
N ASN A 762 62.21 -8.43 -3.74
CA ASN A 762 61.77 -9.06 -2.49
C ASN A 762 60.76 -8.23 -1.70
N MET A 763 59.64 -7.83 -2.33
CA MET A 763 58.61 -7.01 -1.67
C MET A 763 57.87 -7.82 -0.61
N ALA A 764 57.71 -7.17 0.55
CA ALA A 764 56.89 -7.71 1.65
C ALA A 764 55.98 -6.62 2.22
N ILE A 765 54.91 -7.00 2.90
CA ILE A 765 53.87 -6.07 3.35
C ILE A 765 53.78 -6.02 4.87
N ILE A 766 53.56 -4.82 5.43
CA ILE A 766 53.28 -4.56 6.81
C ILE A 766 51.93 -3.77 6.90
N LEU A 767 51.04 -4.21 7.76
CA LEU A 767 49.86 -3.42 8.16
C LEU A 767 50.20 -2.56 9.36
N ASN A 768 50.11 -1.23 9.19
CA ASN A 768 50.39 -0.27 10.26
C ASN A 768 49.07 0.34 10.80
N GLY A 769 49.02 0.59 12.08
CA GLY A 769 47.88 1.21 12.77
C GLY A 769 46.72 0.26 12.93
N ALA A 770 47.00 -1.03 13.10
CA ALA A 770 45.95 -2.03 13.33
C ALA A 770 45.18 -1.73 14.62
N SER A 771 43.83 -1.64 14.54
CA SER A 771 42.97 -1.31 15.67
C SER A 771 42.79 -2.50 16.60
N SER A 772 43.16 -2.35 17.89
CA SER A 772 43.03 -3.38 18.90
C SER A 772 41.57 -3.71 19.25
N THR A 773 40.64 -2.80 18.98
CA THR A 773 39.22 -2.92 19.35
C THR A 773 38.43 -3.93 18.47
N LYS A 774 38.96 -4.37 17.35
CA LYS A 774 38.29 -5.33 16.45
C LYS A 774 38.70 -6.80 16.63
N ARG A 775 39.47 -7.11 17.68
CA ARG A 775 40.07 -8.43 17.91
C ARG A 775 39.18 -9.47 18.61
N HIS A 776 37.87 -9.22 18.80
CA HIS A 776 36.94 -10.18 19.40
C HIS A 776 36.09 -10.86 18.32
N GLY A 777 36.73 -11.56 17.41
CA GLY A 777 36.06 -12.43 16.44
C GLY A 777 36.74 -13.78 16.40
N TYR A 778 36.03 -14.85 16.71
CA TYR A 778 36.44 -16.25 16.58
C TYR A 778 36.93 -16.51 15.14
N GLY A 779 38.21 -16.53 14.95
CA GLY A 779 38.86 -16.99 13.71
C GLY A 779 39.85 -18.07 14.08
N TYR A 780 39.62 -19.29 13.64
CA TYR A 780 40.63 -20.37 13.63
C TYR A 780 41.85 -19.89 12.84
N GLY A 781 42.88 -19.53 13.55
CA GLY A 781 44.15 -19.17 12.96
C GLY A 781 45.17 -18.95 14.06
N TYR A 782 46.19 -19.73 14.11
CA TYR A 782 47.32 -19.72 15.03
C TYR A 782 47.61 -18.33 15.67
N GLY A 783 46.84 -18.01 16.67
CA GLY A 783 47.09 -16.84 17.53
C GLY A 783 47.95 -17.26 18.70
N TYR A 784 49.23 -16.96 18.62
CA TYR A 784 50.08 -16.99 19.81
C TYR A 784 49.49 -16.02 20.82
N GLY A 785 48.85 -16.58 21.85
CA GLY A 785 48.26 -15.83 22.94
C GLY A 785 49.34 -15.05 23.70
N TYR A 786 49.22 -13.73 23.65
CA TYR A 786 49.95 -12.88 24.59
C TYR A 786 49.26 -13.00 25.98
N GLY A 787 49.61 -14.01 26.69
CA GLY A 787 49.15 -14.27 28.04
C GLY A 787 50.30 -14.74 28.94
N TYR A 788 51.41 -13.98 28.94
CA TYR A 788 52.44 -14.15 29.99
C TYR A 788 52.87 -12.77 30.45
N GLY A 789 52.44 -12.41 31.68
CA GLY A 789 53.07 -11.42 32.55
C GLY A 789 52.99 -9.98 32.10
N LEU A 790 51.79 -9.41 32.10
CA LEU A 790 51.64 -7.97 32.23
C LEU A 790 51.28 -7.66 33.67
N ASP A 791 52.21 -7.00 34.37
CA ASP A 791 51.90 -6.34 35.62
C ASP A 791 50.79 -5.30 35.35
N GLU A 792 49.65 -5.44 35.97
CA GLU A 792 48.55 -4.47 35.93
C GLU A 792 49.02 -3.18 36.62
N GLU A 793 49.57 -2.24 35.85
CA GLU A 793 49.50 -0.84 36.25
C GLU A 793 48.03 -0.39 36.11
N GLU A 794 47.47 -0.05 37.27
CA GLU A 794 46.10 0.49 37.41
C GLU A 794 45.84 1.62 36.41
N THR A 795 45.26 1.24 35.26
CA THR A 795 44.58 2.22 34.42
C THR A 795 43.22 2.48 35.04
N THR A 796 43.03 3.64 35.66
CA THR A 796 41.76 4.18 36.07
C THR A 796 40.77 4.17 34.90
N THR A 797 40.03 3.07 34.73
CA THR A 797 38.92 2.96 33.83
C THR A 797 37.84 3.94 34.27
N LYS A 798 37.57 4.98 33.48
CA LYS A 798 36.39 5.82 33.63
C LYS A 798 35.18 4.88 33.63
N LYS A 799 34.57 4.67 34.81
CA LYS A 799 33.33 3.90 34.97
C LYS A 799 32.29 4.46 34.03
N GLY A 800 31.84 3.65 33.05
CA GLY A 800 30.81 4.00 32.11
C GLY A 800 29.51 4.37 32.87
N PHE A 801 28.60 5.02 32.16
CA PHE A 801 27.30 5.50 32.63
C PHE A 801 26.53 4.48 33.52
N TRP A 802 26.62 3.17 33.22
CA TRP A 802 26.02 2.09 33.98
C TRP A 802 26.67 1.86 35.35
N GLY A 803 27.97 2.07 35.48
CA GLY A 803 28.66 2.01 36.79
C GLY A 803 28.18 3.11 37.74
N LYS A 804 27.94 4.32 37.20
CA LYS A 804 27.39 5.44 37.97
C LYS A 804 25.91 5.24 38.31
N LEU A 805 25.11 4.59 37.41
CA LEU A 805 23.70 4.30 37.65
C LEU A 805 23.52 3.20 38.74
N CYS A 806 24.34 2.16 38.70
CA CYS A 806 24.33 1.12 39.74
C CYS A 806 24.76 1.66 41.12
N GLU A 807 25.72 2.57 41.17
CA GLU A 807 26.14 3.22 42.41
C GLU A 807 25.06 4.19 42.95
N TRP A 808 24.36 4.91 42.07
CA TRP A 808 23.24 5.78 42.41
C TRP A 808 22.04 4.98 42.94
N THR A 809 21.68 3.87 42.32
CA THR A 809 20.58 2.98 42.78
C THR A 809 20.94 2.30 44.11
N ARG A 810 22.19 1.87 44.28
CA ARG A 810 22.68 1.25 45.55
C ARG A 810 22.65 2.23 46.72
N ASN A 811 23.05 3.49 46.48
CA ASN A 811 23.01 4.55 47.51
C ASN A 811 21.60 5.00 47.86
N LYS A 812 20.61 4.81 46.97
CA LYS A 812 19.19 5.14 47.20
C LYS A 812 18.47 4.07 48.02
N PHE A 813 18.90 2.81 47.93
CA PHE A 813 18.36 1.68 48.71
C PHE A 813 18.98 1.51 50.09
N GLN A 814 20.11 2.14 50.36
CA GLN A 814 20.72 2.15 51.74
C GLN A 814 20.25 3.31 52.60
N LYS A 815 19.41 4.22 52.11
CA LYS A 815 18.82 5.35 52.88
C LYS A 815 17.30 5.22 53.08
N LYS A 816 16.77 4.01 53.07
CA LYS A 816 15.40 3.70 53.53
C LYS A 816 15.46 2.65 54.65
#